data_4119bb3d8ebe69d028cd5269df51dcdf
#
_entry.id   4119bb3d8ebe69d028cd5269df51dcdf
#
_cell.length_a   1.000
_cell.length_b   1.000
_cell.length_c   1.000
_cell.angle_alpha   90.00
_cell.angle_beta   90.00
_cell.angle_gamma   90.00
#
_symmetry.space_group_name_H-M   'P 1'
#
loop_
_entity.id
_entity.type
_entity.pdbx_description
1 polymer ?
#
loop_
_entity_poly.entity_id
_entity_poly.type
_entity_poly.pdbx_seq_one_letter_code
_entity_poly.pdbx_strand_id
1 'polypeptide(L)'
;MLELSVSNPGKKGSKLVTQIPAAEFVLESFGNARTLFNSNASRFGKYTELQFTERGRLCGVKTLDYYLERNRVSAPPSGERNFHIFYYLVAGASVEERQHLHLTEKTSFRYLGQRSGNPRQNGRDDDGLRFEHLKHALKNAGFSKRHVAQTCQLVAAILHLGNLEFTIDRHRNEDAAVVRNTEVLTLVAEFLGVTSSALEIALSYKTKLLKKELCTVFLDPDGATDNRDDLAKTLYSLLFAWLNEHINQRLCRDDFVTFIGLFDLPGPQNMTSRANSLDQFCINFANERLQNFIQKSLFENQLPEYTAEGIAYHIPRVQYFDNSECLRLLQHRPGGLIHIMDDQARRSPKKTDHTMVEAFAKRWNSHSSFKLGNPDRSGFPTFTVNHYSGPVTYSSEGFIERNIDALSPDFVSLLRGNPDSSSGENSGSINPFIKGLFSAKAIAVQAHPRDEDTIVAAQQPVKPMRAPSTRRKNTIKRIPTLGDIDEKEREDEDANAPPSTGGTPCIAGEFRSALDTLFETLGETQPWYVFCINPNDSQLPNQLEGRSVKGQVRSVGLAEVTKRYVHTFPVGMTHREFVDRYREPLADLGISEGSNQERVEQTRAAMGLSDHDVVLGQYKVRLRPLYTAVAVSDIFDRHSFRTRPSRGLRTSSVPATPRNKSGTGCEMLRQRLVSRHVAQTHTPPTRRPAWRLNQVQRTHIDRTFPSRPSNFLW
;
A
#
# COMPACT_ATOMS: atom_id res chain seq x y z
N MET A 1 -7.67 -11.42 -10.34
CA MET A 1 -7.77 -12.31 -9.15
C MET A 1 -9.22 -12.60 -8.80
N LEU A 2 -10.07 -11.58 -8.58
CA LEU A 2 -11.48 -11.79 -8.24
C LEU A 2 -12.23 -12.61 -9.28
N GLU A 3 -12.13 -12.28 -10.57
CA GLU A 3 -12.77 -13.02 -11.67
C GLU A 3 -12.35 -14.49 -11.71
N LEU A 4 -11.06 -14.77 -11.47
CA LEU A 4 -10.56 -16.14 -11.37
C LEU A 4 -11.07 -16.87 -10.14
N SER A 5 -11.26 -16.16 -9.03
CA SER A 5 -11.72 -16.72 -7.76
C SER A 5 -13.21 -17.09 -7.77
N VAL A 6 -13.99 -16.56 -8.71
CA VAL A 6 -15.45 -16.72 -8.76
C VAL A 6 -15.95 -17.48 -9.98
N SER A 7 -15.09 -18.18 -10.69
CA SER A 7 -15.46 -19.01 -11.86
C SER A 7 -16.54 -20.08 -11.55
N ASN A 8 -16.72 -20.45 -10.28
CA ASN A 8 -17.83 -21.30 -9.82
C ASN A 8 -18.39 -20.78 -8.47
N PRO A 9 -19.06 -19.60 -8.46
CA PRO A 9 -19.55 -19.02 -7.24
C PRO A 9 -20.75 -19.81 -6.70
N GLY A 10 -20.66 -20.29 -5.46
CA GLY A 10 -21.86 -20.66 -4.71
C GLY A 10 -22.73 -19.41 -4.47
N LYS A 11 -23.98 -19.56 -4.01
CA LYS A 11 -24.92 -18.44 -3.74
C LYS A 11 -24.32 -17.28 -2.92
N LYS A 12 -23.39 -17.56 -2.00
CA LYS A 12 -22.66 -16.54 -1.23
C LYS A 12 -21.59 -15.82 -2.05
N GLY A 13 -20.87 -16.56 -2.93
CA GLY A 13 -19.82 -15.99 -3.78
C GLY A 13 -20.35 -15.00 -4.81
N SER A 14 -21.58 -15.21 -5.35
CA SER A 14 -22.18 -14.27 -6.31
C SER A 14 -22.43 -12.88 -5.73
N LYS A 15 -22.67 -12.78 -4.43
CA LYS A 15 -22.83 -11.50 -3.70
C LYS A 15 -21.50 -10.78 -3.53
N LEU A 16 -20.43 -11.53 -3.23
CA LEU A 16 -19.09 -10.97 -3.04
C LEU A 16 -18.52 -10.37 -4.34
N VAL A 17 -18.88 -10.93 -5.50
CA VAL A 17 -18.46 -10.39 -6.82
C VAL A 17 -18.86 -8.92 -7.01
N THR A 18 -19.99 -8.51 -6.48
CA THR A 18 -20.46 -7.12 -6.56
C THR A 18 -20.03 -6.27 -5.36
N GLN A 19 -19.88 -6.90 -4.18
CA GLN A 19 -19.54 -6.20 -2.95
C GLN A 19 -18.06 -5.83 -2.86
N ILE A 20 -17.15 -6.68 -3.37
CA ILE A 20 -15.70 -6.43 -3.32
C ILE A 20 -15.31 -5.21 -4.16
N PRO A 21 -15.69 -5.09 -5.45
CA PRO A 21 -15.40 -3.89 -6.22
C PRO A 21 -16.05 -2.63 -5.63
N ALA A 22 -17.22 -2.76 -5.01
CA ALA A 22 -17.87 -1.65 -4.33
C ALA A 22 -17.06 -1.19 -3.10
N ALA A 23 -16.59 -2.12 -2.27
CA ALA A 23 -15.75 -1.83 -1.13
C ALA A 23 -14.41 -1.19 -1.55
N GLU A 24 -13.77 -1.72 -2.61
CA GLU A 24 -12.56 -1.14 -3.19
C GLU A 24 -12.79 0.31 -3.64
N PHE A 25 -13.89 0.58 -4.36
CA PHE A 25 -14.20 1.93 -4.82
C PHE A 25 -14.48 2.90 -3.66
N VAL A 26 -15.09 2.43 -2.57
CA VAL A 26 -15.25 3.24 -1.35
C VAL A 26 -13.87 3.60 -0.78
N LEU A 27 -12.99 2.62 -0.57
CA LEU A 27 -11.66 2.87 0.00
C LEU A 27 -10.81 3.77 -0.92
N GLU A 28 -10.88 3.61 -2.24
CA GLU A 28 -10.20 4.49 -3.19
C GLU A 28 -10.76 5.93 -3.14
N SER A 29 -12.07 6.09 -3.00
CA SER A 29 -12.67 7.43 -2.91
C SER A 29 -12.17 8.23 -1.71
N PHE A 30 -11.88 7.56 -0.60
CA PHE A 30 -11.41 8.17 0.64
C PHE A 30 -9.89 8.08 0.85
N GLY A 31 -9.21 7.14 0.20
CA GLY A 31 -7.79 6.89 0.42
C GLY A 31 -6.88 7.27 -0.76
N ASN A 32 -7.44 7.58 -1.93
CA ASN A 32 -6.66 7.96 -3.11
C ASN A 32 -6.83 9.44 -3.44
N ALA A 33 -5.84 9.96 -4.14
CA ALA A 33 -5.82 11.34 -4.61
C ALA A 33 -5.18 11.44 -6.01
N ARG A 34 -5.49 12.52 -6.72
CA ARG A 34 -4.80 12.86 -7.95
C ARG A 34 -3.47 13.54 -7.60
N THR A 35 -2.37 12.94 -8.03
CA THR A 35 -1.01 13.47 -7.92
C THR A 35 -0.50 13.95 -9.28
N LEU A 36 0.69 14.53 -9.30
CA LEU A 36 1.36 14.93 -10.54
C LEU A 36 1.65 13.74 -11.47
N PHE A 37 1.86 12.55 -10.92
CA PHE A 37 2.29 11.36 -11.65
C PHE A 37 1.18 10.32 -11.87
N ASN A 38 0.08 10.41 -11.10
CA ASN A 38 -1.00 9.44 -11.18
C ASN A 38 -2.35 10.10 -10.83
N SER A 39 -3.33 9.96 -11.72
CA SER A 39 -4.67 10.49 -11.52
C SER A 39 -5.46 9.82 -10.39
N ASN A 40 -5.04 8.62 -9.94
CA ASN A 40 -5.68 7.84 -8.88
C ASN A 40 -4.61 7.16 -7.99
N ALA A 41 -3.75 7.97 -7.37
CA ALA A 41 -2.66 7.47 -6.54
C ALA A 41 -3.14 7.09 -5.14
N SER A 42 -2.89 5.87 -4.70
CA SER A 42 -3.11 5.44 -3.32
C SER A 42 -2.30 6.28 -2.35
N ARG A 43 -2.95 6.78 -1.28
CA ARG A 43 -2.31 7.57 -0.21
C ARG A 43 -2.27 6.80 1.10
N PHE A 44 -2.43 5.47 1.05
CA PHE A 44 -2.30 4.53 2.16
C PHE A 44 -1.80 3.19 1.63
N GLY A 45 -1.18 2.40 2.47
CA GLY A 45 -0.85 1.01 2.17
C GLY A 45 -2.09 0.14 2.37
N LYS A 46 -2.29 -0.85 1.52
CA LYS A 46 -3.44 -1.75 1.55
C LYS A 46 -2.99 -3.20 1.48
N TYR A 47 -3.53 -4.03 2.38
CA TYR A 47 -3.40 -5.47 2.32
C TYR A 47 -4.79 -6.11 2.33
N THR A 48 -5.17 -6.75 1.23
CA THR A 48 -6.49 -7.36 1.04
C THR A 48 -6.34 -8.88 0.99
N GLU A 49 -7.04 -9.59 1.86
CA GLU A 49 -7.10 -11.05 1.89
C GLU A 49 -8.42 -11.51 1.26
N LEU A 50 -8.33 -12.27 0.18
CA LEU A 50 -9.44 -13.05 -0.37
C LEU A 50 -9.47 -14.39 0.35
N GLN A 51 -10.55 -14.69 1.08
CA GLN A 51 -10.68 -15.82 1.97
C GLN A 51 -11.47 -16.97 1.32
N PHE A 52 -10.99 -18.20 1.43
CA PHE A 52 -11.55 -19.38 0.74
C PHE A 52 -11.90 -20.50 1.71
N THR A 53 -12.95 -21.24 1.36
CA THR A 53 -13.35 -22.48 2.02
C THR A 53 -12.45 -23.66 1.59
N GLU A 54 -12.57 -24.82 2.26
CA GLU A 54 -11.89 -26.09 1.88
C GLU A 54 -12.10 -26.47 0.42
N ARG A 55 -13.25 -26.13 -0.15
CA ARG A 55 -13.58 -26.42 -1.56
C ARG A 55 -13.06 -25.35 -2.53
N GLY A 56 -12.15 -24.47 -2.10
CA GLY A 56 -11.58 -23.38 -2.92
C GLY A 56 -12.61 -22.32 -3.35
N ARG A 57 -13.74 -22.17 -2.63
CA ARG A 57 -14.75 -21.15 -2.95
C ARG A 57 -14.52 -19.89 -2.14
N LEU A 58 -14.54 -18.74 -2.79
CA LEU A 58 -14.47 -17.45 -2.14
C LEU A 58 -15.62 -17.28 -1.13
N CYS A 59 -15.31 -17.02 0.12
CA CYS A 59 -16.28 -16.91 1.21
C CYS A 59 -16.23 -15.57 1.95
N GLY A 60 -15.13 -14.83 1.89
CA GLY A 60 -14.96 -13.55 2.56
C GLY A 60 -13.81 -12.73 2.00
N VAL A 61 -13.74 -11.48 2.47
CA VAL A 61 -12.64 -10.55 2.19
C VAL A 61 -12.32 -9.76 3.45
N LYS A 62 -11.05 -9.54 3.72
CA LYS A 62 -10.56 -8.69 4.79
C LYS A 62 -9.58 -7.68 4.21
N THR A 63 -9.75 -6.40 4.52
CA THR A 63 -8.85 -5.33 4.07
C THR A 63 -8.22 -4.64 5.28
N LEU A 64 -6.90 -4.54 5.29
CA LEU A 64 -6.12 -3.84 6.29
C LEU A 64 -5.48 -2.61 5.64
N ASP A 65 -5.53 -1.49 6.34
CA ASP A 65 -4.92 -0.24 5.93
C ASP A 65 -3.68 0.07 6.75
N TYR A 66 -2.67 0.61 6.09
CA TYR A 66 -1.39 0.99 6.68
C TYR A 66 -1.06 2.42 6.31
N TYR A 67 -0.78 3.26 7.30
CA TYR A 67 -0.25 4.61 7.13
C TYR A 67 -1.00 5.48 6.10
N LEU A 68 -2.14 6.05 6.48
CA LEU A 68 -2.84 7.05 5.66
C LEU A 68 -2.06 8.39 5.66
N GLU A 69 -1.78 8.97 4.49
CA GLU A 69 -1.18 10.32 4.32
C GLU A 69 -2.19 11.41 4.73
N ARG A 70 -2.52 11.49 6.02
CA ARG A 70 -3.57 12.37 6.55
C ARG A 70 -3.22 13.85 6.47
N ASN A 71 -1.92 14.20 6.42
CA ASN A 71 -1.51 15.60 6.24
C ASN A 71 -2.00 16.22 4.93
N ARG A 72 -2.34 15.39 3.94
CA ARG A 72 -2.98 15.83 2.69
C ARG A 72 -4.33 16.51 2.92
N VAL A 73 -5.05 16.20 3.99
CA VAL A 73 -6.36 16.81 4.31
C VAL A 73 -6.25 18.33 4.42
N SER A 74 -5.27 18.80 5.18
CA SER A 74 -5.09 20.25 5.44
C SER A 74 -4.14 20.92 4.45
N ALA A 75 -3.15 20.19 3.92
CA ALA A 75 -2.09 20.73 3.09
C ALA A 75 -1.78 19.81 1.88
N PRO A 76 -2.68 19.72 0.89
CA PRO A 76 -2.38 18.97 -0.33
C PRO A 76 -1.21 19.63 -1.06
N PRO A 77 -0.27 18.85 -1.65
CA PRO A 77 0.85 19.39 -2.41
C PRO A 77 0.40 20.28 -3.55
N SER A 78 1.18 21.32 -3.85
CA SER A 78 0.89 22.22 -4.97
C SER A 78 0.80 21.44 -6.29
N GLY A 79 -0.24 21.69 -7.07
CA GLY A 79 -0.50 20.99 -8.34
C GLY A 79 -1.17 19.62 -8.18
N GLU A 80 -1.34 19.12 -6.97
CA GLU A 80 -2.08 17.91 -6.66
C GLU A 80 -3.46 18.22 -6.08
N ARG A 81 -4.33 17.20 -6.02
CA ARG A 81 -5.64 17.30 -5.36
C ARG A 81 -5.57 16.67 -3.96
N ASN A 82 -6.49 17.07 -3.11
CA ASN A 82 -6.83 16.37 -1.88
C ASN A 82 -7.50 15.01 -2.21
N PHE A 83 -7.92 14.24 -1.21
CA PHE A 83 -8.65 12.99 -1.39
C PHE A 83 -9.87 13.18 -2.28
N HIS A 84 -10.18 12.19 -3.11
CA HIS A 84 -11.23 12.28 -4.12
C HIS A 84 -12.59 12.63 -3.56
N ILE A 85 -12.94 12.09 -2.39
CA ILE A 85 -14.26 12.29 -1.77
C ILE A 85 -14.65 13.75 -1.62
N PHE A 86 -13.71 14.65 -1.31
CA PHE A 86 -13.99 16.06 -1.14
C PHE A 86 -14.53 16.69 -2.44
N TYR A 87 -13.93 16.32 -3.57
CA TYR A 87 -14.34 16.82 -4.89
C TYR A 87 -15.61 16.15 -5.37
N TYR A 88 -15.78 14.85 -5.11
CA TYR A 88 -16.99 14.10 -5.45
C TYR A 88 -18.19 14.70 -4.73
N LEU A 89 -18.09 14.97 -3.43
CA LEU A 89 -19.16 15.56 -2.64
C LEU A 89 -19.52 16.95 -3.16
N VAL A 90 -18.54 17.84 -3.35
CA VAL A 90 -18.79 19.22 -3.81
C VAL A 90 -19.38 19.26 -5.22
N ALA A 91 -18.98 18.36 -6.11
CA ALA A 91 -19.49 18.33 -7.48
C ALA A 91 -20.85 17.62 -7.62
N GLY A 92 -21.06 16.54 -6.84
CA GLY A 92 -22.16 15.60 -7.06
C GLY A 92 -23.31 15.65 -6.06
N ALA A 93 -23.22 16.47 -4.99
CA ALA A 93 -24.30 16.61 -4.02
C ALA A 93 -25.59 17.12 -4.70
N SER A 94 -26.74 16.52 -4.36
CA SER A 94 -28.05 16.98 -4.83
C SER A 94 -28.38 18.38 -4.28
N VAL A 95 -29.44 19.00 -4.78
CA VAL A 95 -29.87 20.34 -4.30
C VAL A 95 -30.15 20.31 -2.80
N GLU A 96 -30.85 19.27 -2.32
CA GLU A 96 -31.17 19.08 -0.92
C GLU A 96 -29.93 18.80 -0.08
N GLU A 97 -29.02 17.93 -0.57
CA GLU A 97 -27.75 17.65 0.08
C GLU A 97 -26.89 18.93 0.18
N ARG A 98 -26.84 19.76 -0.89
CA ARG A 98 -26.11 21.05 -0.89
C ARG A 98 -26.66 22.02 0.15
N GLN A 99 -27.99 22.10 0.28
CA GLN A 99 -28.63 22.94 1.28
C GLN A 99 -28.30 22.49 2.70
N HIS A 100 -28.47 21.19 2.99
CA HIS A 100 -28.20 20.61 4.31
C HIS A 100 -26.74 20.65 4.71
N LEU A 101 -25.82 20.52 3.74
CA LEU A 101 -24.37 20.52 3.97
C LEU A 101 -23.73 21.88 3.78
N HIS A 102 -24.52 22.92 3.48
CA HIS A 102 -24.07 24.29 3.22
C HIS A 102 -22.98 24.37 2.13
N LEU A 103 -23.05 23.50 1.11
CA LEU A 103 -22.15 23.46 -0.03
C LEU A 103 -22.61 24.44 -1.12
N THR A 104 -22.42 25.74 -0.92
CA THR A 104 -22.83 26.74 -1.90
C THR A 104 -21.83 26.84 -3.04
N GLU A 105 -22.29 27.28 -4.23
CA GLU A 105 -21.41 27.47 -5.40
C GLU A 105 -20.35 28.57 -5.16
N LYS A 106 -20.65 29.50 -4.28
CA LYS A 106 -19.77 30.61 -3.92
C LYS A 106 -18.78 30.24 -2.80
N THR A 107 -18.98 29.12 -2.12
CA THR A 107 -18.09 28.73 -1.02
C THR A 107 -16.79 28.16 -1.59
N SER A 108 -15.70 28.86 -1.33
CA SER A 108 -14.35 28.35 -1.57
C SER A 108 -13.91 27.56 -0.36
N PHE A 109 -13.41 26.35 -0.54
CA PHE A 109 -12.88 25.52 0.55
C PHE A 109 -11.35 25.51 0.55
N ARG A 110 -10.75 25.98 1.64
CA ARG A 110 -9.29 26.06 1.78
C ARG A 110 -8.59 24.72 1.51
N TYR A 111 -9.14 23.61 2.00
CA TYR A 111 -8.57 22.28 1.84
C TYR A 111 -8.65 21.71 0.43
N LEU A 112 -9.41 22.32 -0.47
CA LEU A 112 -9.43 21.95 -1.89
C LEU A 112 -8.32 22.63 -2.70
N GLY A 113 -7.59 23.58 -2.08
CA GLY A 113 -6.58 24.37 -2.74
C GLY A 113 -7.17 25.39 -3.75
N GLN A 114 -6.33 26.30 -4.22
CA GLN A 114 -6.72 27.16 -5.35
C GLN A 114 -6.81 26.28 -6.61
N ARG A 115 -7.90 26.39 -7.34
CA ARG A 115 -8.02 25.80 -8.68
C ARG A 115 -6.86 26.32 -9.52
N SER A 116 -5.84 25.50 -9.70
CA SER A 116 -4.73 25.84 -10.60
C SER A 116 -5.33 26.12 -11.98
N GLY A 117 -5.21 27.37 -12.43
CA GLY A 117 -5.90 27.94 -13.57
C GLY A 117 -5.46 27.41 -14.93
N ASN A 118 -5.19 26.14 -15.10
CA ASN A 118 -4.89 25.55 -16.38
C ASN A 118 -6.09 24.73 -16.90
N PRO A 119 -7.05 25.33 -17.65
CA PRO A 119 -8.24 24.66 -18.15
C PRO A 119 -7.94 23.48 -19.08
N ARG A 120 -6.70 23.38 -19.58
CA ARG A 120 -6.30 22.33 -20.53
C ARG A 120 -5.89 21.01 -19.88
N GLN A 121 -5.63 20.96 -18.55
CA GLN A 121 -5.42 19.73 -17.79
C GLN A 121 -6.72 19.17 -17.19
N ASN A 122 -7.80 19.90 -17.26
CA ASN A 122 -9.13 19.44 -16.90
C ASN A 122 -9.72 18.63 -18.06
N GLY A 123 -9.23 17.40 -18.28
CA GLY A 123 -10.13 16.38 -18.78
C GLY A 123 -11.37 16.45 -17.89
N ARG A 124 -12.59 16.42 -18.48
CA ARG A 124 -13.85 16.49 -17.74
C ARG A 124 -13.74 15.59 -16.52
N ASP A 125 -13.46 16.21 -15.36
CA ASP A 125 -13.49 15.49 -14.10
C ASP A 125 -14.96 15.13 -13.87
N ASP A 126 -15.31 13.87 -14.08
CA ASP A 126 -16.65 13.34 -13.83
C ASP A 126 -16.89 13.16 -12.31
N ASP A 127 -16.41 14.12 -11.50
CA ASP A 127 -16.51 14.05 -10.02
C ASP A 127 -17.96 13.89 -9.57
N GLY A 128 -18.91 14.56 -10.22
CA GLY A 128 -20.34 14.40 -9.93
C GLY A 128 -20.85 12.99 -10.22
N LEU A 129 -20.47 12.39 -11.35
CA LEU A 129 -20.83 11.02 -11.69
C LEU A 129 -20.16 10.02 -10.73
N ARG A 130 -18.91 10.29 -10.33
CA ARG A 130 -18.20 9.49 -9.33
C ARG A 130 -18.88 9.52 -7.98
N PHE A 131 -19.49 10.63 -7.58
CA PHE A 131 -20.26 10.71 -6.34
C PHE A 131 -21.49 9.79 -6.36
N GLU A 132 -22.23 9.77 -7.47
CA GLU A 132 -23.36 8.84 -7.63
C GLU A 132 -22.89 7.38 -7.55
N HIS A 133 -21.79 7.05 -8.23
CA HIS A 133 -21.19 5.72 -8.12
C HIS A 133 -20.79 5.39 -6.69
N LEU A 134 -20.26 6.37 -5.92
CA LEU A 134 -19.87 6.16 -4.52
C LEU A 134 -21.09 5.88 -3.63
N LYS A 135 -22.20 6.61 -3.82
CA LYS A 135 -23.46 6.31 -3.08
C LYS A 135 -23.95 4.90 -3.36
N HIS A 136 -23.88 4.43 -4.60
CA HIS A 136 -24.19 3.05 -4.96
C HIS A 136 -23.21 2.05 -4.36
N ALA A 137 -21.92 2.35 -4.39
CA ALA A 137 -20.87 1.50 -3.82
C ALA A 137 -21.03 1.35 -2.30
N LEU A 138 -21.27 2.43 -1.58
CA LEU A 138 -21.54 2.42 -0.13
C LEU A 138 -22.74 1.53 0.19
N LYS A 139 -23.85 1.65 -0.57
CA LYS A 139 -25.01 0.79 -0.41
C LYS A 139 -24.68 -0.69 -0.65
N ASN A 140 -23.93 -1.02 -1.70
CA ASN A 140 -23.54 -2.38 -2.03
C ASN A 140 -22.56 -2.97 -1.00
N ALA A 141 -21.64 -2.16 -0.47
CA ALA A 141 -20.77 -2.51 0.64
C ALA A 141 -21.54 -2.65 1.97
N GLY A 142 -22.82 -2.27 1.99
CA GLY A 142 -23.76 -2.52 3.10
C GLY A 142 -23.94 -1.37 4.07
N PHE A 143 -23.54 -0.14 3.70
CA PHE A 143 -23.84 1.04 4.51
C PHE A 143 -25.32 1.40 4.42
N SER A 144 -25.91 1.76 5.55
CA SER A 144 -27.28 2.28 5.61
C SER A 144 -27.34 3.71 5.05
N LYS A 145 -28.54 4.15 4.64
CA LYS A 145 -28.74 5.55 4.21
C LYS A 145 -28.28 6.55 5.27
N ARG A 146 -28.50 6.23 6.56
CA ARG A 146 -28.06 7.05 7.69
C ARG A 146 -26.51 7.13 7.74
N HIS A 147 -25.81 6.01 7.57
CA HIS A 147 -24.34 6.00 7.52
C HIS A 147 -23.81 6.85 6.37
N VAL A 148 -24.41 6.78 5.18
CA VAL A 148 -24.03 7.60 4.04
C VAL A 148 -24.21 9.08 4.34
N ALA A 149 -25.36 9.49 4.87
CA ALA A 149 -25.64 10.87 5.24
C ALA A 149 -24.66 11.38 6.31
N GLN A 150 -24.38 10.61 7.35
CA GLN A 150 -23.44 10.95 8.42
C GLN A 150 -22.00 11.07 7.90
N THR A 151 -21.61 10.19 6.97
CA THR A 151 -20.29 10.26 6.31
C THR A 151 -20.17 11.55 5.50
N CYS A 152 -21.17 11.89 4.67
CA CYS A 152 -21.17 13.12 3.89
C CYS A 152 -21.19 14.38 4.78
N GLN A 153 -21.94 14.35 5.88
CA GLN A 153 -21.99 15.45 6.84
C GLN A 153 -20.61 15.67 7.51
N LEU A 154 -19.91 14.59 7.90
CA LEU A 154 -18.58 14.72 8.49
C LEU A 154 -17.55 15.22 7.47
N VAL A 155 -17.62 14.78 6.21
CA VAL A 155 -16.75 15.27 5.13
C VAL A 155 -17.00 16.78 4.90
N ALA A 156 -18.27 17.22 4.90
CA ALA A 156 -18.62 18.63 4.81
C ALA A 156 -18.15 19.43 6.03
N ALA A 157 -18.30 18.88 7.25
CA ALA A 157 -17.79 19.48 8.48
C ALA A 157 -16.27 19.73 8.39
N ILE A 158 -15.50 18.77 7.88
CA ILE A 158 -14.05 18.91 7.69
C ILE A 158 -13.73 20.02 6.69
N LEU A 159 -14.49 20.13 5.57
CA LEU A 159 -14.29 21.21 4.61
C LEU A 159 -14.57 22.59 5.20
N HIS A 160 -15.67 22.74 5.95
CA HIS A 160 -16.02 24.00 6.64
C HIS A 160 -15.04 24.31 7.76
N LEU A 161 -14.58 23.29 8.51
CA LEU A 161 -13.55 23.45 9.54
C LEU A 161 -12.29 24.12 8.98
N GLY A 162 -11.85 23.72 7.76
CA GLY A 162 -10.73 24.34 7.06
C GLY A 162 -10.91 25.85 6.76
N ASN A 163 -12.15 26.32 6.73
CA ASN A 163 -12.48 27.74 6.46
C ASN A 163 -12.56 28.59 7.73
N LEU A 164 -12.38 28.03 8.92
CA LEU A 164 -12.32 28.85 10.14
C LEU A 164 -11.09 29.77 10.10
N GLU A 165 -11.33 31.04 10.42
CA GLU A 165 -10.32 32.08 10.50
C GLU A 165 -10.15 32.53 11.95
N PHE A 166 -8.90 32.72 12.37
CA PHE A 166 -8.56 33.15 13.73
C PHE A 166 -7.99 34.57 13.74
N THR A 167 -8.27 35.27 14.81
CA THR A 167 -7.76 36.62 15.09
C THR A 167 -7.54 36.79 16.59
N ILE A 168 -6.90 37.86 17.02
CA ILE A 168 -6.78 38.25 18.42
C ILE A 168 -7.86 39.28 18.71
N ASP A 169 -8.65 39.05 19.76
CA ASP A 169 -9.57 40.07 20.28
C ASP A 169 -8.84 41.04 21.21
N ARG A 170 -8.57 42.23 20.72
CA ARG A 170 -7.88 43.29 21.47
C ARG A 170 -8.66 43.82 22.67
N HIS A 171 -9.94 43.44 22.81
CA HIS A 171 -10.78 43.84 23.94
C HIS A 171 -10.76 42.81 25.08
N ARG A 172 -10.21 41.66 24.86
CA ARG A 172 -9.97 40.66 25.91
C ARG A 172 -8.57 40.85 26.48
N ASN A 173 -8.44 40.70 27.80
CA ASN A 173 -7.15 40.77 28.48
C ASN A 173 -6.24 39.53 28.20
N GLU A 174 -6.65 38.66 27.33
CA GLU A 174 -5.96 37.43 26.99
C GLU A 174 -5.56 37.45 25.51
N ASP A 175 -4.32 37.11 25.24
CA ASP A 175 -3.80 36.99 23.86
C ASP A 175 -4.23 35.68 23.17
N ALA A 176 -5.31 35.04 23.63
CA ALA A 176 -5.88 33.83 23.01
C ALA A 176 -6.54 34.16 21.68
N ALA A 177 -6.33 33.30 20.71
CA ALA A 177 -7.02 33.36 19.41
C ALA A 177 -8.54 33.22 19.61
N VAL A 178 -9.29 34.00 18.85
CA VAL A 178 -10.76 33.86 18.73
C VAL A 178 -11.16 33.63 17.28
N VAL A 179 -12.28 32.93 17.07
CA VAL A 179 -12.78 32.70 15.73
C VAL A 179 -13.42 33.96 15.18
N ARG A 180 -12.96 34.39 13.99
CA ARG A 180 -13.44 35.59 13.31
C ARG A 180 -14.81 35.39 12.65
N ASN A 181 -15.03 34.23 12.01
CA ASN A 181 -16.24 33.89 11.24
C ASN A 181 -17.13 32.92 12.04
N THR A 182 -17.88 33.50 13.00
CA THR A 182 -18.70 32.77 13.97
C THR A 182 -19.83 31.96 13.34
N GLU A 183 -20.34 32.35 12.17
CA GLU A 183 -21.34 31.59 11.41
C GLU A 183 -20.80 30.24 10.93
N VAL A 184 -19.54 30.20 10.48
CA VAL A 184 -18.87 28.94 10.10
C VAL A 184 -18.59 28.08 11.35
N LEU A 185 -18.19 28.71 12.45
CA LEU A 185 -17.99 28.01 13.72
C LEU A 185 -19.28 27.32 14.20
N THR A 186 -20.43 28.05 14.13
CA THR A 186 -21.73 27.53 14.53
C THR A 186 -22.13 26.34 13.65
N LEU A 187 -21.93 26.42 12.34
CA LEU A 187 -22.20 25.35 11.41
C LEU A 187 -21.34 24.08 11.70
N VAL A 188 -20.04 24.27 11.91
CA VAL A 188 -19.15 23.15 12.24
C VAL A 188 -19.52 22.52 13.58
N ALA A 189 -19.83 23.34 14.58
CA ALA A 189 -20.26 22.86 15.89
C ALA A 189 -21.55 22.04 15.81
N GLU A 190 -22.54 22.51 15.03
CA GLU A 190 -23.78 21.76 14.75
C GLU A 190 -23.49 20.39 14.11
N PHE A 191 -22.66 20.34 13.05
CA PHE A 191 -22.31 19.08 12.40
C PHE A 191 -21.57 18.11 13.33
N LEU A 192 -20.70 18.64 14.18
CA LEU A 192 -19.99 17.84 15.18
C LEU A 192 -20.85 17.51 16.41
N GLY A 193 -22.01 18.15 16.57
CA GLY A 193 -22.92 17.94 17.69
C GLY A 193 -22.38 18.45 19.02
N VAL A 194 -21.72 19.61 19.02
CA VAL A 194 -21.15 20.31 20.19
C VAL A 194 -21.62 21.76 20.20
N THR A 195 -21.40 22.48 21.30
CA THR A 195 -21.67 23.91 21.35
C THR A 195 -20.54 24.71 20.67
N SER A 196 -20.87 25.83 20.01
CA SER A 196 -19.89 26.71 19.34
C SER A 196 -18.81 27.19 20.32
N SER A 197 -19.21 27.54 21.54
CA SER A 197 -18.27 27.99 22.59
C SER A 197 -17.30 26.88 23.00
N ALA A 198 -17.76 25.63 23.17
CA ALA A 198 -16.89 24.51 23.52
C ALA A 198 -15.91 24.17 22.39
N LEU A 199 -16.36 24.27 21.12
CA LEU A 199 -15.49 24.06 19.96
C LEU A 199 -14.44 25.18 19.87
N GLU A 200 -14.82 26.45 20.03
CA GLU A 200 -13.89 27.58 20.03
C GLU A 200 -12.82 27.44 21.10
N ILE A 201 -13.22 27.09 22.35
CA ILE A 201 -12.28 26.83 23.44
C ILE A 201 -11.31 25.71 23.06
N ALA A 202 -11.79 24.59 22.56
CA ALA A 202 -10.93 23.45 22.18
C ALA A 202 -9.97 23.77 21.02
N LEU A 203 -10.29 24.77 20.19
CA LEU A 203 -9.42 25.22 19.10
C LEU A 203 -8.40 26.28 19.54
N SER A 204 -8.78 27.14 20.48
CA SER A 204 -7.99 28.31 20.90
C SER A 204 -7.10 28.06 22.14
N TYR A 205 -7.34 26.95 22.85
CA TYR A 205 -6.59 26.58 24.03
C TYR A 205 -6.10 25.14 23.92
N LYS A 206 -4.97 24.85 24.58
CA LYS A 206 -4.40 23.50 24.64
C LYS A 206 -4.02 23.14 26.06
N THR A 207 -4.56 22.06 26.58
CA THR A 207 -4.20 21.54 27.88
C THR A 207 -2.87 20.79 27.81
N LYS A 208 -1.92 21.18 28.66
CA LYS A 208 -0.60 20.52 28.79
C LYS A 208 -0.34 20.16 30.23
N LEU A 209 0.25 19.00 30.48
CA LEU A 209 0.75 18.62 31.79
C LEU A 209 2.18 19.14 31.96
N LEU A 210 2.38 20.11 32.84
CA LEU A 210 3.68 20.66 33.18
C LEU A 210 3.98 20.37 34.65
N LYS A 211 5.04 19.61 34.93
CA LYS A 211 5.47 19.28 36.30
C LYS A 211 4.36 18.73 37.22
N LYS A 212 3.47 17.88 36.69
CA LYS A 212 2.31 17.30 37.37
C LYS A 212 1.10 18.22 37.56
N GLU A 213 1.12 19.41 36.99
CA GLU A 213 0.00 20.35 36.99
C GLU A 213 -0.59 20.47 35.58
N LEU A 214 -1.91 20.47 35.50
CA LEU A 214 -2.63 20.74 34.25
C LEU A 214 -2.60 22.27 34.00
N CYS A 215 -1.93 22.67 32.94
CA CYS A 215 -1.84 24.05 32.52
C CYS A 215 -2.58 24.26 31.22
N THR A 216 -3.42 25.26 31.13
CA THR A 216 -4.04 25.71 29.89
C THR A 216 -3.11 26.70 29.21
N VAL A 217 -2.75 26.42 27.96
CA VAL A 217 -1.90 27.28 27.13
C VAL A 217 -2.77 27.96 26.10
N PHE A 218 -2.68 29.26 26.01
CA PHE A 218 -3.32 30.03 24.95
C PHE A 218 -2.62 29.78 23.62
N LEU A 219 -3.38 29.66 22.57
CA LEU A 219 -2.86 29.56 21.22
C LEU A 219 -3.03 30.93 20.54
N ASP A 220 -1.99 31.38 19.86
CA ASP A 220 -2.08 32.48 18.92
C ASP A 220 -2.85 32.05 17.64
N PRO A 221 -3.17 32.94 16.70
CA PRO A 221 -3.92 32.60 15.51
C PRO A 221 -3.27 31.52 14.64
N ASP A 222 -1.93 31.45 14.61
CA ASP A 222 -1.21 30.43 13.85
C ASP A 222 -1.30 29.07 14.56
N GLY A 223 -1.07 29.03 15.88
CA GLY A 223 -1.24 27.83 16.69
C GLY A 223 -2.69 27.31 16.71
N ALA A 224 -3.69 28.20 16.73
CA ALA A 224 -5.10 27.81 16.60
C ALA A 224 -5.42 27.28 15.20
N THR A 225 -4.77 27.81 14.16
CA THR A 225 -4.85 27.29 12.79
C THR A 225 -4.29 25.87 12.71
N ASP A 226 -3.13 25.60 13.29
CA ASP A 226 -2.52 24.28 13.33
C ASP A 226 -3.39 23.30 14.13
N ASN A 227 -3.94 23.74 15.27
CA ASN A 227 -4.83 22.91 16.09
C ASN A 227 -6.14 22.56 15.36
N ARG A 228 -6.73 23.50 14.60
CA ARG A 228 -7.84 23.26 13.69
C ARG A 228 -7.51 22.21 12.63
N ASP A 229 -6.34 22.32 12.00
CA ASP A 229 -5.88 21.39 10.97
C ASP A 229 -5.63 20.00 11.56
N ASP A 230 -5.16 19.92 12.80
CA ASP A 230 -5.00 18.65 13.52
C ASP A 230 -6.35 17.99 13.82
N LEU A 231 -7.36 18.75 14.20
CA LEU A 231 -8.71 18.22 14.36
C LEU A 231 -9.27 17.68 13.03
N ALA A 232 -9.08 18.41 11.93
CA ALA A 232 -9.52 18.00 10.59
C ALA A 232 -8.87 16.69 10.15
N LYS A 233 -7.54 16.58 10.30
CA LYS A 233 -6.77 15.36 10.01
C LYS A 233 -7.25 14.17 10.84
N THR A 234 -7.52 14.42 12.11
CA THR A 234 -8.01 13.41 13.05
C THR A 234 -9.38 12.88 12.67
N LEU A 235 -10.35 13.77 12.45
CA LEU A 235 -11.70 13.41 12.03
C LEU A 235 -11.68 12.56 10.75
N TYR A 236 -10.83 12.94 9.79
CA TYR A 236 -10.70 12.21 8.53
C TYR A 236 -10.09 10.82 8.71
N SER A 237 -9.02 10.69 9.49
CA SER A 237 -8.38 9.42 9.81
C SER A 237 -9.35 8.45 10.50
N LEU A 238 -10.09 8.94 11.50
CA LEU A 238 -11.06 8.12 12.22
C LEU A 238 -12.22 7.70 11.33
N LEU A 239 -12.68 8.59 10.44
CA LEU A 239 -13.69 8.26 9.43
C LEU A 239 -13.19 7.15 8.50
N PHE A 240 -11.97 7.27 7.99
CA PHE A 240 -11.38 6.27 7.09
C PHE A 240 -11.25 4.90 7.76
N ALA A 241 -10.73 4.86 8.99
CA ALA A 241 -10.62 3.64 9.78
C ALA A 241 -11.99 3.02 10.06
N TRP A 242 -13.00 3.85 10.38
CA TRP A 242 -14.38 3.39 10.60
C TRP A 242 -14.99 2.79 9.33
N LEU A 243 -14.78 3.42 8.15
CA LEU A 243 -15.26 2.91 6.86
C LEU A 243 -14.65 1.53 6.56
N ASN A 244 -13.35 1.38 6.73
CA ASN A 244 -12.67 0.11 6.48
C ASN A 244 -13.13 -0.99 7.45
N GLU A 245 -13.23 -0.67 8.75
CA GLU A 245 -13.72 -1.63 9.73
C GLU A 245 -15.19 -2.02 9.49
N HIS A 246 -16.04 -1.07 9.09
CA HIS A 246 -17.44 -1.36 8.75
C HIS A 246 -17.56 -2.31 7.54
N ILE A 247 -16.67 -2.16 6.53
CA ILE A 247 -16.56 -3.08 5.41
C ILE A 247 -16.12 -4.46 5.90
N ASN A 248 -15.07 -4.53 6.73
CA ASN A 248 -14.54 -5.77 7.26
C ASN A 248 -15.56 -6.54 8.10
N GLN A 249 -16.34 -5.87 8.94
CA GLN A 249 -17.41 -6.51 9.75
C GLN A 249 -18.43 -7.25 8.89
N ARG A 250 -18.62 -6.85 7.64
CA ARG A 250 -19.59 -7.44 6.71
C ARG A 250 -19.01 -8.50 5.80
N LEU A 251 -17.78 -8.27 5.34
CA LEU A 251 -17.14 -9.08 4.29
C LEU A 251 -16.16 -10.10 4.84
N CYS A 252 -15.52 -9.85 5.99
CA CYS A 252 -14.57 -10.77 6.60
C CYS A 252 -15.28 -12.01 7.17
N ARG A 253 -14.59 -13.13 7.14
CA ARG A 253 -14.99 -14.41 7.74
C ARG A 253 -13.88 -14.93 8.64
N ASP A 254 -14.29 -15.59 9.72
CA ASP A 254 -13.36 -16.25 10.64
C ASP A 254 -13.21 -17.75 10.34
N ASP A 255 -14.16 -18.32 9.57
CA ASP A 255 -14.29 -19.74 9.22
C ASP A 255 -13.71 -20.08 7.82
N PHE A 256 -12.65 -19.40 7.40
CA PHE A 256 -11.96 -19.71 6.15
C PHE A 256 -10.78 -20.69 6.38
N VAL A 257 -10.34 -21.37 5.32
CA VAL A 257 -9.24 -22.37 5.37
C VAL A 257 -7.95 -21.80 4.76
N THR A 258 -8.07 -21.15 3.62
CA THR A 258 -6.94 -20.54 2.90
C THR A 258 -7.28 -19.13 2.47
N PHE A 259 -6.23 -18.33 2.18
CA PHE A 259 -6.42 -16.99 1.65
C PHE A 259 -5.38 -16.64 0.60
N ILE A 260 -5.71 -15.66 -0.22
CA ILE A 260 -4.78 -14.99 -1.14
C ILE A 260 -4.66 -13.54 -0.68
N GLY A 261 -3.47 -13.15 -0.27
CA GLY A 261 -3.16 -11.77 0.13
C GLY A 261 -2.72 -10.93 -1.07
N LEU A 262 -3.24 -9.72 -1.17
CA LEU A 262 -2.86 -8.71 -2.16
C LEU A 262 -2.32 -7.50 -1.39
N PHE A 263 -1.03 -7.22 -1.53
CA PHE A 263 -0.37 -6.11 -0.86
C PHE A 263 0.00 -5.01 -1.86
N ASP A 264 -0.42 -3.79 -1.56
CA ASP A 264 -0.15 -2.59 -2.37
C ASP A 264 0.21 -1.41 -1.47
N LEU A 265 1.28 -0.70 -1.81
CA LEU A 265 1.76 0.50 -1.12
C LEU A 265 1.82 1.68 -2.09
N PRO A 266 1.72 2.94 -1.59
CA PRO A 266 2.20 4.07 -2.35
C PRO A 266 3.65 3.84 -2.76
N GLY A 267 3.96 4.04 -4.05
CA GLY A 267 5.32 3.88 -4.55
C GLY A 267 6.32 4.88 -3.93
N PRO A 268 7.63 4.70 -4.19
CA PRO A 268 8.67 5.59 -3.67
C PRO A 268 8.42 7.05 -4.06
N GLN A 269 8.65 7.97 -3.14
CA GLN A 269 8.35 9.38 -3.30
C GLN A 269 9.60 10.25 -3.16
N ASN A 270 9.77 11.15 -4.11
CA ASN A 270 10.74 12.24 -4.04
C ASN A 270 10.07 13.49 -4.62
N MET A 271 9.63 14.38 -3.74
CA MET A 271 8.91 15.58 -4.15
C MET A 271 9.91 16.60 -4.72
N THR A 272 9.59 17.14 -5.91
CA THR A 272 10.40 18.17 -6.56
C THR A 272 9.84 19.59 -6.33
N SER A 273 8.55 19.70 -6.03
CA SER A 273 7.85 20.97 -5.84
C SER A 273 7.83 21.48 -4.40
N ARG A 274 8.11 20.60 -3.44
CA ARG A 274 8.19 20.91 -1.99
C ARG A 274 9.22 20.02 -1.33
N ALA A 275 9.58 20.34 -0.07
CA ALA A 275 10.42 19.49 0.75
C ALA A 275 9.73 18.13 1.04
N ASN A 276 10.51 17.07 1.08
CA ASN A 276 10.04 15.76 1.56
C ASN A 276 9.94 15.80 3.09
N SER A 277 8.81 15.39 3.62
CA SER A 277 8.47 15.38 5.04
C SER A 277 8.52 13.98 5.64
N LEU A 278 8.07 13.87 6.91
CA LEU A 278 7.91 12.58 7.60
C LEU A 278 7.03 11.59 6.81
N ASP A 279 5.99 12.06 6.11
CA ASP A 279 5.14 11.16 5.30
C ASP A 279 5.95 10.48 4.20
N GLN A 280 6.77 11.23 3.44
CA GLN A 280 7.62 10.66 2.41
C GLN A 280 8.68 9.74 3.00
N PHE A 281 9.21 10.08 4.19
CA PHE A 281 10.15 9.23 4.90
C PHE A 281 9.53 7.87 5.26
N CYS A 282 8.33 7.85 5.84
CA CYS A 282 7.62 6.62 6.20
C CYS A 282 7.25 5.80 4.96
N ILE A 283 6.74 6.43 3.90
CA ILE A 283 6.42 5.75 2.63
C ILE A 283 7.68 5.12 2.02
N ASN A 284 8.78 5.86 1.95
CA ASN A 284 10.04 5.36 1.40
C ASN A 284 10.64 4.24 2.25
N PHE A 285 10.53 4.33 3.58
CA PHE A 285 10.91 3.23 4.48
C PHE A 285 10.12 1.95 4.20
N ALA A 286 8.80 2.04 4.02
CA ALA A 286 7.98 0.88 3.67
C ALA A 286 8.38 0.27 2.32
N ASN A 287 8.71 1.10 1.34
CA ASN A 287 9.19 0.64 0.04
C ASN A 287 10.58 -0.01 0.12
N GLU A 288 11.49 0.49 0.99
CA GLU A 288 12.77 -0.17 1.27
C GLU A 288 12.57 -1.58 1.86
N ARG A 289 11.63 -1.71 2.81
CA ARG A 289 11.26 -3.00 3.40
C ARG A 289 10.72 -3.96 2.34
N LEU A 290 9.81 -3.49 1.51
CA LEU A 290 9.23 -4.29 0.42
C LEU A 290 10.29 -4.73 -0.59
N GLN A 291 11.17 -3.82 -1.02
CA GLN A 291 12.25 -4.14 -1.96
C GLN A 291 13.21 -5.20 -1.39
N ASN A 292 13.61 -5.07 -0.13
CA ASN A 292 14.46 -6.05 0.54
C ASN A 292 13.79 -7.42 0.65
N PHE A 293 12.50 -7.44 1.03
CA PHE A 293 11.71 -8.66 1.10
C PHE A 293 11.66 -9.38 -0.26
N ILE A 294 11.38 -8.63 -1.34
CA ILE A 294 11.36 -9.18 -2.72
C ILE A 294 12.73 -9.76 -3.08
N GLN A 295 13.80 -9.00 -2.86
CA GLN A 295 15.16 -9.42 -3.22
C GLN A 295 15.59 -10.66 -2.44
N LYS A 296 15.43 -10.68 -1.13
CA LYS A 296 15.76 -11.86 -0.31
C LYS A 296 14.95 -13.08 -0.73
N SER A 297 13.66 -12.91 -0.97
CA SER A 297 12.81 -14.01 -1.42
C SER A 297 13.25 -14.58 -2.76
N LEU A 298 13.64 -13.74 -3.72
CA LEU A 298 14.02 -14.17 -5.06
C LEU A 298 15.46 -14.69 -5.15
N PHE A 299 16.39 -14.11 -4.39
CA PHE A 299 17.81 -14.42 -4.55
C PHE A 299 18.39 -15.29 -3.45
N GLU A 300 17.86 -15.25 -2.23
CA GLU A 300 18.45 -15.92 -1.05
C GLU A 300 17.60 -17.06 -0.52
N ASN A 301 16.30 -16.88 -0.26
CA ASN A 301 15.47 -17.84 0.49
C ASN A 301 15.37 -19.22 -0.13
N GLN A 302 15.59 -19.34 -1.45
CA GLN A 302 15.55 -20.63 -2.15
C GLN A 302 16.89 -21.37 -2.12
N LEU A 303 18.01 -20.68 -1.85
CA LEU A 303 19.35 -21.28 -1.90
C LEU A 303 19.55 -22.44 -0.91
N PRO A 304 19.14 -22.34 0.37
CA PRO A 304 19.27 -23.45 1.31
C PRO A 304 18.56 -24.71 0.84
N GLU A 305 17.36 -24.58 0.29
CA GLU A 305 16.59 -25.72 -0.25
C GLU A 305 17.30 -26.34 -1.45
N TYR A 306 17.81 -25.53 -2.38
CA TYR A 306 18.56 -26.05 -3.53
C TYR A 306 19.90 -26.68 -3.13
N THR A 307 20.53 -26.18 -2.08
CA THR A 307 21.74 -26.77 -1.53
C THR A 307 21.45 -28.12 -0.87
N ALA A 308 20.37 -28.22 -0.10
CA ALA A 308 19.94 -29.47 0.53
C ALA A 308 19.53 -30.54 -0.51
N GLU A 309 18.98 -30.12 -1.63
CA GLU A 309 18.63 -31.00 -2.76
C GLU A 309 19.85 -31.33 -3.67
N GLY A 310 21.02 -30.76 -3.43
CA GLY A 310 22.22 -30.99 -4.23
C GLY A 310 22.21 -30.33 -5.61
N ILE A 311 21.29 -29.41 -5.89
CA ILE A 311 21.07 -28.80 -7.21
C ILE A 311 21.47 -27.32 -7.30
N ALA A 312 22.12 -26.79 -6.28
CA ALA A 312 22.50 -25.37 -6.21
C ALA A 312 23.40 -24.92 -7.38
N TYR A 313 24.14 -25.84 -7.99
CA TYR A 313 25.03 -25.53 -9.12
C TYR A 313 24.29 -25.21 -10.44
N HIS A 314 23.02 -25.62 -10.56
CA HIS A 314 22.19 -25.26 -11.73
C HIS A 314 21.71 -23.82 -11.72
N ILE A 315 21.88 -23.13 -10.58
CA ILE A 315 21.39 -21.78 -10.39
C ILE A 315 22.54 -20.79 -10.44
N PRO A 316 22.57 -19.90 -11.44
CA PRO A 316 23.63 -18.90 -11.53
C PRO A 316 23.56 -17.92 -10.36
N ARG A 317 24.70 -17.57 -9.82
CA ARG A 317 24.84 -16.47 -8.86
C ARG A 317 24.67 -15.16 -9.63
N VAL A 318 23.52 -14.52 -9.44
CA VAL A 318 23.23 -13.19 -10.00
C VAL A 318 23.59 -12.17 -8.94
N GLN A 319 24.48 -11.23 -9.28
CA GLN A 319 24.71 -10.07 -8.40
C GLN A 319 23.50 -9.14 -8.52
N TYR A 320 22.97 -8.74 -7.39
CA TYR A 320 21.86 -7.79 -7.29
C TYR A 320 22.20 -6.68 -6.29
N PHE A 321 21.48 -5.57 -6.36
CA PHE A 321 21.65 -4.48 -5.42
C PHE A 321 20.99 -4.82 -4.10
N ASP A 322 21.79 -5.09 -3.07
CA ASP A 322 21.28 -5.34 -1.70
C ASP A 322 21.10 -4.01 -0.95
N ASN A 323 19.88 -3.71 -0.54
CA ASN A 323 19.53 -2.51 0.22
C ASN A 323 19.55 -2.72 1.76
N SER A 324 20.09 -3.83 2.24
CA SER A 324 20.13 -4.16 3.68
C SER A 324 20.85 -3.09 4.51
N GLU A 325 21.91 -2.45 3.97
CA GLU A 325 22.60 -1.35 4.66
C GLU A 325 21.71 -0.11 4.80
N CYS A 326 20.92 0.23 3.79
CA CYS A 326 19.94 1.32 3.91
C CYS A 326 18.88 0.99 4.96
N LEU A 327 18.39 -0.24 5.00
CA LEU A 327 17.46 -0.68 6.04
C LEU A 327 18.09 -0.64 7.43
N ARG A 328 19.35 -1.03 7.57
CA ARG A 328 20.07 -0.92 8.84
C ARG A 328 20.12 0.53 9.33
N LEU A 329 20.44 1.50 8.43
CA LEU A 329 20.38 2.92 8.74
C LEU A 329 19.00 3.32 9.26
N LEU A 330 17.91 2.88 8.61
CA LEU A 330 16.56 3.32 8.93
C LEU A 330 16.02 2.71 10.22
N GLN A 331 16.14 1.38 10.41
CA GLN A 331 15.40 0.64 11.44
C GLN A 331 16.23 -0.04 12.52
N HIS A 332 17.59 0.01 12.47
CA HIS A 332 18.44 -0.67 13.47
C HIS A 332 18.10 -0.29 14.91
N ARG A 333 18.09 -1.26 15.80
CA ARG A 333 17.94 -1.04 17.25
C ARG A 333 19.24 -1.43 17.97
N PRO A 334 19.75 -0.58 18.89
CA PRO A 334 19.37 0.82 19.08
C PRO A 334 20.04 1.73 18.04
N GLY A 335 19.38 2.81 17.65
CA GLY A 335 20.02 3.97 17.00
C GLY A 335 19.87 4.08 15.48
N GLY A 336 18.99 3.33 14.82
CA GLY A 336 18.54 3.67 13.46
C GLY A 336 17.76 4.99 13.47
N LEU A 337 17.55 5.58 12.30
CA LEU A 337 16.89 6.90 12.19
C LEU A 337 15.52 6.92 12.86
N ILE A 338 14.70 5.89 12.65
CA ILE A 338 13.36 5.76 13.28
C ILE A 338 13.49 5.70 14.80
N HIS A 339 14.45 4.94 15.33
CA HIS A 339 14.64 4.81 16.77
C HIS A 339 15.09 6.14 17.41
N ILE A 340 16.04 6.82 16.77
CA ILE A 340 16.50 8.16 17.23
C ILE A 340 15.35 9.16 17.18
N MET A 341 14.56 9.17 16.10
CA MET A 341 13.40 10.05 15.93
C MET A 341 12.38 9.84 17.06
N ASP A 342 12.03 8.58 17.36
CA ASP A 342 11.11 8.24 18.44
C ASP A 342 11.65 8.67 19.82
N ASP A 343 12.94 8.42 20.08
CA ASP A 343 13.58 8.82 21.34
C ASP A 343 13.61 10.34 21.52
N GLN A 344 13.89 11.08 20.45
CA GLN A 344 13.85 12.54 20.47
C GLN A 344 12.42 13.07 20.66
N ALA A 345 11.44 12.47 19.98
CA ALA A 345 10.04 12.84 20.07
C ALA A 345 9.50 12.64 21.51
N ARG A 346 9.80 11.53 22.15
CA ARG A 346 9.41 11.26 23.56
C ARG A 346 10.01 12.26 24.56
N ARG A 347 11.08 12.93 24.20
CA ARG A 347 11.75 13.94 25.02
C ARG A 347 11.38 15.39 24.66
N SER A 348 10.42 15.58 23.75
CA SER A 348 9.86 16.92 23.45
C SER A 348 9.21 17.52 24.73
N PRO A 349 9.25 18.86 24.97
CA PRO A 349 9.84 19.90 24.12
C PRO A 349 11.35 20.16 24.32
N LYS A 350 12.04 19.37 25.16
CA LYS A 350 13.50 19.55 25.39
C LYS A 350 14.34 19.22 24.17
N LYS A 351 13.77 18.49 23.21
CA LYS A 351 14.38 18.06 21.95
C LYS A 351 13.63 18.66 20.78
N THR A 352 14.37 19.05 19.77
CA THR A 352 13.86 19.74 18.58
C THR A 352 14.29 18.99 17.31
N ASP A 353 13.72 19.34 16.16
CA ASP A 353 14.13 18.79 14.86
C ASP A 353 15.63 19.00 14.60
N HIS A 354 16.23 20.11 15.07
CA HIS A 354 17.67 20.35 14.99
C HIS A 354 18.46 19.30 15.78
N THR A 355 18.09 19.07 17.07
CA THR A 355 18.81 18.08 17.90
C THR A 355 18.63 16.65 17.38
N MET A 356 17.53 16.37 16.71
CA MET A 356 17.27 15.09 16.06
C MET A 356 18.25 14.86 14.89
N VAL A 357 18.38 15.84 13.99
CA VAL A 357 19.31 15.72 12.85
C VAL A 357 20.77 15.71 13.29
N GLU A 358 21.12 16.45 14.33
CA GLU A 358 22.44 16.36 14.96
C GLU A 358 22.73 14.94 15.50
N ALA A 359 21.74 14.30 16.13
CA ALA A 359 21.85 12.93 16.61
C ALA A 359 22.01 11.93 15.45
N PHE A 360 21.30 12.14 14.32
CA PHE A 360 21.49 11.38 13.10
C PHE A 360 22.92 11.52 12.58
N ALA A 361 23.41 12.76 12.43
CA ALA A 361 24.73 13.04 11.94
C ALA A 361 25.82 12.46 12.84
N LYS A 362 25.71 12.62 14.16
CA LYS A 362 26.64 12.06 15.14
C LYS A 362 26.87 10.56 14.96
N ARG A 363 25.80 9.81 14.62
CA ARG A 363 25.86 8.37 14.52
C ARG A 363 26.15 7.89 13.10
N TRP A 364 25.60 8.53 12.07
CA TRP A 364 25.53 7.99 10.72
C TRP A 364 26.27 8.80 9.64
N ASN A 365 27.01 9.86 10.01
CA ASN A 365 27.68 10.74 9.04
C ASN A 365 28.67 10.00 8.12
N SER A 366 29.24 8.89 8.57
CA SER A 366 30.16 8.05 7.74
C SER A 366 29.43 6.96 6.96
N HIS A 367 28.11 6.82 7.09
CA HIS A 367 27.35 5.76 6.44
C HIS A 367 27.07 6.10 4.98
N SER A 368 27.28 5.14 4.05
CA SER A 368 27.14 5.35 2.60
C SER A 368 25.75 5.80 2.15
N SER A 369 24.72 5.39 2.89
CA SER A 369 23.33 5.75 2.61
C SER A 369 22.85 7.02 3.33
N PHE A 370 23.69 7.69 4.12
CA PHE A 370 23.33 8.91 4.84
C PHE A 370 24.20 10.09 4.45
N LYS A 371 23.61 11.24 4.30
CA LYS A 371 24.34 12.51 4.08
C LYS A 371 23.60 13.66 4.76
N LEU A 372 24.32 14.46 5.55
CA LEU A 372 23.80 15.71 6.09
C LEU A 372 23.68 16.73 4.95
N GLY A 373 22.53 17.42 4.88
CA GLY A 373 22.28 18.47 3.88
C GLY A 373 22.48 19.86 4.46
N ASN A 374 22.42 20.88 3.60
CA ASN A 374 22.32 22.26 4.03
C ASN A 374 20.91 22.56 4.56
N PRO A 375 20.74 23.50 5.49
CA PRO A 375 19.42 23.94 5.92
C PRO A 375 18.55 24.36 4.73
N ASP A 376 17.26 24.11 4.83
CA ASP A 376 16.29 24.53 3.83
C ASP A 376 16.05 26.06 3.87
N ARG A 377 15.12 26.55 3.04
CA ARG A 377 14.82 27.99 2.95
C ARG A 377 14.21 28.56 4.24
N SER A 378 13.58 27.71 5.04
CA SER A 378 12.99 28.05 6.35
C SER A 378 13.99 27.90 7.50
N GLY A 379 15.24 27.50 7.22
CA GLY A 379 16.31 27.34 8.21
C GLY A 379 16.30 25.99 8.92
N PHE A 380 15.42 25.04 8.55
CA PHE A 380 15.41 23.71 9.13
C PHE A 380 16.53 22.84 8.55
N PRO A 381 17.21 22.03 9.38
CA PRO A 381 18.24 21.12 8.88
C PRO A 381 17.63 20.07 7.95
N THR A 382 18.41 19.70 6.94
CA THR A 382 18.02 18.65 6.02
C THR A 382 18.98 17.47 6.09
N PHE A 383 18.49 16.29 5.72
CA PHE A 383 19.30 15.10 5.58
C PHE A 383 18.87 14.30 4.35
N THR A 384 19.81 13.62 3.73
CA THR A 384 19.57 12.80 2.54
C THR A 384 19.77 11.33 2.89
N VAL A 385 18.84 10.50 2.46
CA VAL A 385 18.94 9.04 2.49
C VAL A 385 19.08 8.54 1.04
N ASN A 386 20.09 7.72 0.78
CA ASN A 386 20.23 7.03 -0.49
C ASN A 386 19.39 5.76 -0.48
N HIS A 387 18.16 5.89 -0.98
CA HIS A 387 17.22 4.78 -1.15
C HIS A 387 17.55 3.96 -2.41
N TYR A 388 16.98 2.74 -2.52
CA TYR A 388 17.10 1.93 -3.74
C TYR A 388 16.55 2.67 -4.97
N SER A 389 15.57 3.54 -4.78
CA SER A 389 14.97 4.38 -5.84
C SER A 389 15.81 5.62 -6.19
N GLY A 390 16.87 5.89 -5.42
CA GLY A 390 17.73 7.06 -5.56
C GLY A 390 17.80 7.92 -4.30
N PRO A 391 18.63 8.97 -4.29
CA PRO A 391 18.77 9.86 -3.13
C PRO A 391 17.53 10.72 -2.92
N VAL A 392 17.03 10.77 -1.69
CA VAL A 392 15.92 11.62 -1.28
C VAL A 392 16.36 12.51 -0.13
N THR A 393 16.21 13.83 -0.30
CA THR A 393 16.50 14.82 0.73
C THR A 393 15.23 15.19 1.48
N TYR A 394 15.27 15.08 2.80
CA TYR A 394 14.19 15.39 3.72
C TYR A 394 14.46 16.70 4.46
N SER A 395 13.44 17.57 4.58
CA SER A 395 13.45 18.65 5.57
C SER A 395 12.96 18.11 6.89
N SER A 396 13.66 18.42 7.97
CA SER A 396 13.28 17.96 9.31
C SER A 396 12.12 18.75 9.92
N GLU A 397 11.60 19.74 9.23
CA GLU A 397 10.52 20.60 9.71
C GLU A 397 9.31 19.78 10.21
N GLY A 398 9.03 19.92 11.51
CA GLY A 398 7.90 19.28 12.17
C GLY A 398 7.99 17.74 12.28
N PHE A 399 9.15 17.12 12.09
CA PHE A 399 9.32 15.68 12.23
C PHE A 399 8.99 15.19 13.63
N ILE A 400 9.52 15.86 14.66
CA ILE A 400 9.30 15.46 16.05
C ILE A 400 7.82 15.61 16.43
N GLU A 401 7.22 16.76 16.12
CA GLU A 401 5.83 17.02 16.45
C GLU A 401 4.88 16.04 15.77
N ARG A 402 5.04 15.86 14.46
CA ARG A 402 4.23 14.94 13.67
C ARG A 402 4.46 13.47 14.06
N ASN A 403 5.66 13.12 14.53
CA ASN A 403 5.95 11.76 14.97
C ASN A 403 5.30 11.42 16.31
N ILE A 404 5.17 12.39 17.23
CA ILE A 404 4.42 12.21 18.49
C ILE A 404 2.94 12.03 18.20
N ASP A 405 2.40 12.86 17.35
CA ASP A 405 1.03 12.94 16.87
C ASP A 405 -0.02 12.36 17.82
N ALA A 406 0.03 12.83 19.03
CA ALA A 406 -0.98 12.54 20.03
C ALA A 406 -2.22 13.39 19.74
N LEU A 407 -3.36 12.72 19.63
CA LEU A 407 -4.64 13.42 19.58
C LEU A 407 -4.79 14.30 20.82
N SER A 408 -5.16 15.58 20.63
CA SER A 408 -5.40 16.47 21.74
C SER A 408 -6.42 15.87 22.71
N PRO A 409 -6.10 15.75 24.02
CA PRO A 409 -7.07 15.29 25.00
C PRO A 409 -8.30 16.20 25.07
N ASP A 410 -8.15 17.48 24.70
CA ASP A 410 -9.25 18.44 24.62
C ASP A 410 -10.27 18.04 23.56
N PHE A 411 -9.81 17.55 22.38
CA PHE A 411 -10.71 17.03 21.34
C PHE A 411 -11.42 15.73 21.77
N VAL A 412 -10.71 14.85 22.49
CA VAL A 412 -11.32 13.63 23.02
C VAL A 412 -12.39 13.96 24.07
N SER A 413 -12.07 14.87 24.96
CA SER A 413 -13.02 15.35 25.97
C SER A 413 -14.23 16.03 25.33
N LEU A 414 -14.01 16.91 24.34
CA LEU A 414 -15.08 17.59 23.61
C LEU A 414 -16.01 16.63 22.87
N LEU A 415 -15.47 15.63 22.17
CA LEU A 415 -16.25 14.80 21.22
C LEU A 415 -16.71 13.48 21.82
N ARG A 416 -15.92 12.83 22.66
CA ARG A 416 -16.31 11.62 23.39
C ARG A 416 -17.08 11.92 24.67
N GLY A 417 -16.72 12.99 25.34
CA GLY A 417 -17.14 13.31 26.70
C GLY A 417 -16.28 12.60 27.75
N ASN A 418 -16.37 13.07 28.97
CA ASN A 418 -15.66 12.51 30.12
C ASN A 418 -16.65 11.65 30.94
N PRO A 419 -16.50 10.32 31.03
CA PRO A 419 -17.42 9.46 31.73
C PRO A 419 -17.48 9.74 33.26
N ASP A 420 -16.42 10.37 33.81
CA ASP A 420 -16.27 10.62 35.24
C ASP A 420 -16.80 11.99 35.69
N SER A 421 -17.27 12.84 34.77
CA SER A 421 -17.84 14.13 35.12
C SER A 421 -19.28 13.98 35.64
N SER A 422 -19.46 14.16 36.94
CA SER A 422 -20.75 14.18 37.61
C SER A 422 -21.62 15.41 37.31
N SER A 423 -21.05 16.42 36.63
CA SER A 423 -21.75 17.59 36.13
C SER A 423 -22.10 17.37 34.65
N GLY A 424 -23.39 17.46 34.31
CA GLY A 424 -23.91 17.20 32.96
C GLY A 424 -23.36 18.10 31.83
N GLU A 425 -22.33 18.93 32.11
CA GLU A 425 -21.71 19.87 31.18
C GLU A 425 -20.70 19.22 30.21
N ASN A 426 -20.20 18.00 30.49
CA ASN A 426 -19.21 17.30 29.67
C ASN A 426 -19.74 16.00 29.05
N SER A 427 -20.97 15.99 28.52
CA SER A 427 -21.57 14.81 27.93
C SER A 427 -20.97 14.36 26.57
N GLY A 428 -20.03 15.15 26.02
CA GLY A 428 -19.46 14.94 24.68
C GLY A 428 -20.44 15.32 23.55
N SER A 429 -20.12 14.92 22.34
CA SER A 429 -20.97 15.17 21.18
C SER A 429 -22.36 14.52 21.35
N ILE A 430 -23.42 15.28 21.03
CA ILE A 430 -24.77 14.75 20.93
C ILE A 430 -24.99 13.90 19.67
N ASN A 431 -24.07 13.98 18.70
CA ASN A 431 -24.09 13.16 17.51
C ASN A 431 -23.48 11.77 17.82
N PRO A 432 -24.29 10.69 17.89
CA PRO A 432 -23.78 9.36 18.26
C PRO A 432 -22.72 8.81 17.30
N PHE A 433 -22.76 9.23 16.03
CA PHE A 433 -21.77 8.83 15.05
C PHE A 433 -20.39 9.43 15.38
N ILE A 434 -20.34 10.74 15.60
CA ILE A 434 -19.10 11.44 15.99
C ILE A 434 -18.57 10.90 17.31
N LYS A 435 -19.44 10.77 18.33
CA LYS A 435 -19.08 10.19 19.62
C LYS A 435 -18.50 8.77 19.48
N GLY A 436 -19.07 7.97 18.57
CA GLY A 436 -18.62 6.60 18.27
C GLY A 436 -17.23 6.56 17.65
N LEU A 437 -16.87 7.52 16.79
CA LEU A 437 -15.52 7.63 16.19
C LEU A 437 -14.44 7.86 17.24
N PHE A 438 -14.77 8.54 18.34
CA PHE A 438 -13.86 8.81 19.46
C PHE A 438 -13.95 7.77 20.57
N SER A 439 -14.65 6.64 20.36
CA SER A 439 -14.70 5.54 21.33
C SER A 439 -13.36 4.86 21.50
N ALA A 440 -13.16 4.17 22.64
CA ALA A 440 -11.94 3.41 22.92
C ALA A 440 -11.65 2.29 21.89
N LYS A 441 -12.66 1.85 21.14
CA LYS A 441 -12.50 0.87 20.06
C LYS A 441 -11.97 1.50 18.76
N ALA A 442 -12.31 2.76 18.53
CA ALA A 442 -11.90 3.49 17.33
C ALA A 442 -10.52 4.16 17.52
N ILE A 443 -10.21 4.56 18.76
CA ILE A 443 -8.94 5.16 19.12
C ILE A 443 -8.16 4.15 19.94
N ALA A 444 -6.95 3.78 19.51
CA ALA A 444 -6.05 3.00 20.33
C ALA A 444 -5.62 3.86 21.53
N VAL A 445 -6.36 3.75 22.62
CA VAL A 445 -5.97 4.33 23.90
C VAL A 445 -5.01 3.36 24.53
N GLN A 446 -3.73 3.72 24.63
CA GLN A 446 -2.83 3.00 25.51
C GLN A 446 -3.25 3.33 26.95
N ALA A 447 -3.77 2.35 27.66
CA ALA A 447 -3.87 2.43 29.09
C ALA A 447 -2.45 2.52 29.64
N HIS A 448 -2.07 3.69 30.15
CA HIS A 448 -0.82 3.81 30.88
C HIS A 448 -0.88 2.94 32.12
N PRO A 449 0.19 2.19 32.42
CA PRO A 449 0.31 1.60 33.72
C PRO A 449 0.31 2.74 34.76
N ARG A 450 -0.69 2.80 35.54
CA ARG A 450 -0.93 3.41 36.86
C ARG A 450 -0.02 4.52 37.41
N ASP A 451 0.79 5.17 36.60
CA ASP A 451 1.50 6.39 37.03
C ASP A 451 0.55 7.57 36.82
N GLU A 452 0.08 8.12 37.92
CA GLU A 452 -0.90 9.22 38.01
C GLU A 452 -0.43 10.52 37.32
N ASP A 453 0.70 10.52 36.63
CA ASP A 453 1.40 11.68 36.18
C ASP A 453 1.38 11.94 34.66
N THR A 454 0.71 11.10 33.87
CA THR A 454 0.72 11.23 32.41
C THR A 454 -0.67 11.46 31.85
N ILE A 455 -0.84 12.53 31.07
CA ILE A 455 -2.01 12.72 30.22
C ILE A 455 -2.06 11.56 29.25
N VAL A 456 -3.17 10.82 29.25
CA VAL A 456 -3.43 9.75 28.29
C VAL A 456 -3.55 10.39 26.91
N ALA A 457 -2.49 10.28 26.11
CA ALA A 457 -2.54 10.66 24.72
C ALA A 457 -3.35 9.61 23.94
N ALA A 458 -4.52 10.00 23.47
CA ALA A 458 -5.29 9.19 22.56
C ALA A 458 -4.58 9.19 21.20
N GLN A 459 -4.11 8.01 20.76
CA GLN A 459 -3.47 7.88 19.47
C GLN A 459 -4.44 7.57 18.36
N GLN A 460 -4.09 8.07 17.20
CA GLN A 460 -4.72 7.61 15.97
C GLN A 460 -4.23 6.20 15.61
N PRO A 461 -5.10 5.34 15.06
CA PRO A 461 -4.67 4.02 14.65
C PRO A 461 -3.67 4.13 13.49
N VAL A 462 -2.39 3.95 13.79
CA VAL A 462 -1.33 3.76 12.79
C VAL A 462 -1.24 2.29 12.40
N LYS A 463 -1.71 1.42 13.29
CA LYS A 463 -1.82 -0.02 13.06
C LYS A 463 -3.20 -0.35 12.50
N PRO A 464 -3.30 -1.35 11.62
CA PRO A 464 -4.60 -1.90 11.22
C PRO A 464 -5.40 -2.33 12.46
N MET A 465 -6.71 -2.08 12.47
CA MET A 465 -7.60 -2.52 13.55
C MET A 465 -7.69 -4.05 13.67
N ARG A 466 -7.34 -4.76 12.59
CA ARG A 466 -7.26 -6.22 12.54
C ARG A 466 -5.84 -6.65 12.18
N ALA A 467 -5.44 -7.83 12.64
CA ALA A 467 -4.18 -8.43 12.26
C ALA A 467 -4.31 -9.18 10.92
N PRO A 468 -3.20 -9.32 10.16
CA PRO A 468 -3.11 -10.25 9.05
C PRO A 468 -3.44 -11.67 9.51
N SER A 469 -3.99 -12.49 8.60
CA SER A 469 -4.28 -13.89 8.89
C SER A 469 -2.99 -14.71 8.86
N THR A 470 -2.81 -15.55 9.86
CA THR A 470 -1.70 -16.51 9.91
C THR A 470 -2.13 -17.84 9.30
N ARG A 471 -1.19 -18.60 8.75
CA ARG A 471 -1.44 -19.96 8.30
C ARG A 471 -1.86 -20.80 9.51
N ARG A 472 -3.02 -21.46 9.45
CA ARG A 472 -3.40 -22.45 10.47
C ARG A 472 -2.36 -23.57 10.43
N LYS A 473 -1.47 -23.59 11.40
CA LYS A 473 -0.52 -24.71 11.60
C LYS A 473 -1.37 -25.92 11.98
N ASN A 474 -1.59 -26.85 11.03
CA ASN A 474 -1.91 -28.21 11.43
C ASN A 474 -0.76 -28.67 12.33
N THR A 475 -1.08 -29.01 13.55
CA THR A 475 -0.14 -29.35 14.62
C THR A 475 0.63 -30.65 14.31
N ILE A 476 1.48 -30.61 13.31
CA ILE A 476 2.62 -31.50 13.21
C ILE A 476 3.77 -30.72 13.83
N LYS A 477 4.12 -31.06 15.06
CA LYS A 477 5.31 -30.51 15.74
C LYS A 477 6.51 -30.72 14.80
N ARG A 478 6.96 -29.64 14.15
CA ARG A 478 8.28 -29.63 13.52
C ARG A 478 9.29 -29.83 14.62
N ILE A 479 10.15 -30.81 14.46
CA ILE A 479 11.36 -30.94 15.28
C ILE A 479 12.22 -29.72 14.88
N PRO A 480 12.63 -28.86 15.82
CA PRO A 480 13.48 -27.71 15.51
C PRO A 480 14.78 -28.19 14.86
N THR A 481 15.17 -27.62 13.76
CA THR A 481 16.48 -27.81 13.17
C THR A 481 17.50 -26.95 13.90
N LEU A 482 18.78 -27.35 13.85
CA LEU A 482 19.88 -26.67 14.58
C LEU A 482 19.98 -25.17 14.25
N GLY A 483 19.52 -24.73 13.04
CA GLY A 483 19.46 -23.33 12.66
C GLY A 483 18.35 -22.50 13.33
N ASP A 484 17.25 -23.16 13.74
CA ASP A 484 16.15 -22.49 14.47
C ASP A 484 16.54 -22.14 15.92
N ILE A 485 17.61 -22.77 16.44
CA ILE A 485 18.13 -22.50 17.77
C ILE A 485 19.02 -21.25 17.77
N ASP A 486 19.86 -21.08 16.77
CA ASP A 486 20.72 -19.89 16.62
C ASP A 486 19.95 -18.59 16.32
N GLU A 487 18.83 -18.67 15.59
CA GLU A 487 17.94 -17.51 15.39
C GLU A 487 17.16 -17.16 16.66
N LYS A 488 16.70 -18.17 17.42
CA LYS A 488 16.01 -17.92 18.70
C LYS A 488 16.94 -17.36 19.78
N GLU A 489 18.18 -17.78 19.84
CA GLU A 489 19.15 -17.22 20.81
C GLU A 489 19.48 -15.75 20.47
N ARG A 490 19.45 -15.36 19.19
CA ARG A 490 19.61 -13.95 18.77
C ARG A 490 18.34 -13.12 18.98
N GLU A 491 17.15 -13.71 18.83
CA GLU A 491 15.87 -13.07 19.14
C GLU A 491 15.65 -12.96 20.65
N ASP A 492 16.13 -13.90 21.46
CA ASP A 492 16.03 -13.86 22.91
C ASP A 492 17.03 -12.88 23.55
N GLU A 493 18.15 -12.53 22.91
CA GLU A 493 19.02 -11.43 23.34
C GLU A 493 18.36 -10.06 23.07
N ASP A 494 17.58 -9.91 21.98
CA ASP A 494 16.76 -8.71 21.73
C ASP A 494 15.46 -8.69 22.56
N ALA A 495 14.90 -9.85 22.92
CA ALA A 495 13.72 -9.98 23.77
C ALA A 495 14.01 -9.67 25.27
N ASN A 496 15.27 -9.76 25.70
CA ASN A 496 15.70 -9.37 27.05
C ASN A 496 16.10 -7.89 27.17
N ALA A 497 15.98 -7.10 26.10
CA ALA A 497 15.95 -5.66 26.26
C ALA A 497 14.70 -5.31 27.09
N PRO A 498 14.82 -4.57 28.21
CA PRO A 498 13.68 -4.27 29.06
C PRO A 498 12.60 -3.64 28.20
N PRO A 499 11.31 -4.04 28.34
CA PRO A 499 10.22 -3.44 27.61
C PRO A 499 10.36 -1.93 27.82
N SER A 500 10.46 -1.17 26.72
CA SER A 500 10.66 0.27 26.78
C SER A 500 9.59 0.84 27.71
N THR A 501 10.01 1.22 28.89
CA THR A 501 9.19 1.88 29.92
C THR A 501 8.27 2.88 29.26
N GLY A 502 6.97 2.73 29.48
CA GLY A 502 5.82 3.50 29.03
C GLY A 502 6.10 4.91 28.50
N GLY A 503 6.62 5.01 27.28
CA GLY A 503 6.83 6.28 26.59
C GLY A 503 5.70 6.54 25.61
N THR A 504 5.42 7.81 25.34
CA THR A 504 4.46 8.25 24.32
C THR A 504 4.72 7.49 23.01
N PRO A 505 3.72 6.83 22.46
CA PRO A 505 3.86 6.10 21.20
C PRO A 505 4.17 7.09 20.06
N CYS A 506 4.98 6.61 19.11
CA CYS A 506 5.45 7.42 17.98
C CYS A 506 5.04 6.78 16.67
N ILE A 507 4.57 7.58 15.72
CA ILE A 507 4.02 7.12 14.44
C ILE A 507 5.00 6.25 13.66
N ALA A 508 6.24 6.68 13.52
CA ALA A 508 7.24 5.94 12.74
C ALA A 508 7.55 4.58 13.35
N GLY A 509 7.70 4.49 14.69
CA GLY A 509 7.93 3.24 15.41
C GLY A 509 6.74 2.29 15.37
N GLU A 510 5.52 2.82 15.54
CA GLU A 510 4.28 2.04 15.43
C GLU A 510 4.09 1.51 14.00
N PHE A 511 4.32 2.34 12.99
CA PHE A 511 4.25 1.93 11.60
C PHE A 511 5.27 0.85 11.27
N ARG A 512 6.52 0.99 11.74
CA ARG A 512 7.53 -0.05 11.62
C ARG A 512 7.05 -1.37 12.23
N SER A 513 6.52 -1.34 13.45
CA SER A 513 6.00 -2.53 14.14
C SER A 513 4.82 -3.17 13.39
N ALA A 514 3.94 -2.37 12.78
CA ALA A 514 2.86 -2.87 11.95
C ALA A 514 3.37 -3.56 10.68
N LEU A 515 4.43 -3.00 10.07
CA LEU A 515 5.09 -3.63 8.91
C LEU A 515 5.82 -4.91 9.30
N ASP A 516 6.45 -4.99 10.50
CA ASP A 516 7.09 -6.21 10.98
C ASP A 516 6.09 -7.37 10.99
N THR A 517 4.92 -7.18 11.62
CA THR A 517 3.83 -8.19 11.63
C THR A 517 3.34 -8.56 10.23
N LEU A 518 3.25 -7.59 9.32
CA LEU A 518 2.83 -7.85 7.94
C LEU A 518 3.87 -8.70 7.19
N PHE A 519 5.15 -8.31 7.26
CA PHE A 519 6.21 -9.03 6.55
C PHE A 519 6.48 -10.43 7.13
N GLU A 520 6.27 -10.66 8.44
CA GLU A 520 6.23 -12.00 9.03
C GLU A 520 5.15 -12.85 8.36
N THR A 521 3.92 -12.31 8.26
CA THR A 521 2.80 -13.01 7.58
C THR A 521 3.13 -13.30 6.11
N LEU A 522 3.68 -12.33 5.38
CA LEU A 522 4.08 -12.51 3.99
C LEU A 522 5.18 -13.59 3.85
N GLY A 523 6.11 -13.67 4.82
CA GLY A 523 7.17 -14.68 4.85
C GLY A 523 6.63 -16.11 5.02
N GLU A 524 5.49 -16.29 5.69
CA GLU A 524 4.82 -17.59 5.83
C GLU A 524 4.01 -18.01 4.58
N THR A 525 3.85 -17.13 3.60
CA THR A 525 3.08 -17.35 2.37
C THR A 525 3.98 -17.75 1.20
N GLN A 526 3.37 -18.15 0.09
CA GLN A 526 4.06 -18.29 -1.19
C GLN A 526 3.93 -16.97 -1.97
N PRO A 527 5.00 -16.14 -2.02
CA PRO A 527 4.90 -14.80 -2.58
C PRO A 527 4.95 -14.82 -4.11
N TRP A 528 4.16 -13.92 -4.71
CA TRP A 528 4.18 -13.57 -6.12
C TRP A 528 4.36 -12.07 -6.26
N TYR A 529 5.13 -11.63 -7.25
CA TYR A 529 5.49 -10.23 -7.41
C TYR A 529 4.96 -9.67 -8.72
N VAL A 530 4.41 -8.45 -8.66
CA VAL A 530 3.98 -7.68 -9.82
C VAL A 530 4.76 -6.38 -9.83
N PHE A 531 5.63 -6.20 -10.81
CA PHE A 531 6.41 -4.98 -10.99
C PHE A 531 5.65 -4.01 -11.88
N CYS A 532 5.26 -2.86 -11.33
CA CYS A 532 4.57 -1.82 -12.06
C CYS A 532 5.56 -0.75 -12.51
N ILE A 533 5.64 -0.52 -13.81
CA ILE A 533 6.52 0.49 -14.42
C ILE A 533 5.65 1.57 -15.05
N ASN A 534 5.83 2.82 -14.60
CA ASN A 534 5.16 3.97 -15.19
C ASN A 534 5.77 4.29 -16.56
N PRO A 535 4.98 4.31 -17.65
CA PRO A 535 5.51 4.53 -18.99
C PRO A 535 6.03 5.94 -19.22
N ASN A 536 5.45 6.95 -18.57
CA ASN A 536 5.90 8.36 -18.64
C ASN A 536 5.35 9.17 -17.45
N ASP A 537 6.06 10.21 -17.07
CA ASP A 537 5.69 11.09 -15.95
C ASP A 537 4.61 12.11 -16.33
N SER A 538 4.41 12.34 -17.64
CA SER A 538 3.43 13.30 -18.17
C SER A 538 2.00 12.76 -18.25
N GLN A 539 1.76 11.49 -17.90
CA GLN A 539 0.47 10.78 -18.00
C GLN A 539 -0.16 10.81 -19.41
N LEU A 540 0.67 10.92 -20.44
CA LEU A 540 0.20 10.96 -21.83
C LEU A 540 -0.02 9.54 -22.35
N PRO A 541 -1.17 9.25 -22.99
CA PRO A 541 -1.45 7.93 -23.54
C PRO A 541 -0.53 7.62 -24.73
N ASN A 542 -0.16 6.34 -24.87
CA ASN A 542 0.66 5.84 -25.98
C ASN A 542 2.06 6.46 -26.09
N GLN A 543 2.58 7.02 -24.99
CA GLN A 543 3.95 7.53 -24.93
C GLN A 543 4.79 6.72 -23.97
N LEU A 544 6.03 6.40 -24.36
CA LEU A 544 7.02 5.73 -23.54
C LEU A 544 8.24 6.64 -23.38
N GLU A 545 8.50 7.06 -22.15
CA GLU A 545 9.67 7.85 -21.80
C GLU A 545 10.82 6.93 -21.39
N GLY A 546 11.69 6.62 -22.36
CA GLY A 546 12.73 5.62 -22.19
C GLY A 546 13.70 5.89 -21.03
N ARG A 547 13.96 7.16 -20.69
CA ARG A 547 14.83 7.51 -19.55
C ARG A 547 14.18 7.16 -18.22
N SER A 548 12.92 7.55 -18.02
CA SER A 548 12.15 7.27 -16.81
C SER A 548 11.96 5.76 -16.62
N VAL A 549 11.50 5.06 -17.66
CA VAL A 549 11.34 3.59 -17.65
C VAL A 549 12.63 2.87 -17.33
N LYS A 550 13.76 3.27 -17.95
CA LYS A 550 15.08 2.67 -17.68
C LYS A 550 15.54 2.90 -16.24
N GLY A 551 15.26 4.08 -15.68
CA GLY A 551 15.52 4.39 -14.28
C GLY A 551 14.75 3.47 -13.34
N GLN A 552 13.44 3.32 -13.54
CA GLN A 552 12.58 2.44 -12.76
C GLN A 552 13.01 0.96 -12.85
N VAL A 553 13.24 0.44 -14.06
CA VAL A 553 13.71 -0.94 -14.28
C VAL A 553 15.01 -1.24 -13.54
N ARG A 554 15.92 -0.26 -13.51
CA ARG A 554 17.20 -0.41 -12.78
C ARG A 554 17.01 -0.36 -11.26
N SER A 555 16.19 0.56 -10.76
CA SER A 555 15.99 0.74 -9.32
C SER A 555 15.33 -0.47 -8.65
N VAL A 556 14.37 -1.13 -9.33
CA VAL A 556 13.75 -2.36 -8.83
C VAL A 556 14.56 -3.63 -9.13
N GLY A 557 15.68 -3.53 -9.87
CA GLY A 557 16.53 -4.68 -10.22
C GLY A 557 15.86 -5.67 -11.17
N LEU A 558 14.96 -5.23 -12.07
CA LEU A 558 14.15 -6.12 -12.90
C LEU A 558 15.00 -6.95 -13.87
N ALA A 559 16.14 -6.42 -14.34
CA ALA A 559 17.07 -7.15 -15.19
C ALA A 559 17.69 -8.36 -14.44
N GLU A 560 18.08 -8.16 -13.20
CA GLU A 560 18.63 -9.18 -12.30
C GLU A 560 17.56 -10.21 -11.95
N VAL A 561 16.35 -9.77 -11.63
CA VAL A 561 15.19 -10.64 -11.40
C VAL A 561 14.90 -11.51 -12.63
N THR A 562 14.92 -10.93 -13.83
CA THR A 562 14.71 -11.68 -15.08
C THR A 562 15.78 -12.73 -15.30
N LYS A 563 17.06 -12.38 -15.11
CA LYS A 563 18.17 -13.34 -15.19
C LYS A 563 18.02 -14.48 -14.19
N ARG A 564 17.61 -14.17 -12.97
CA ARG A 564 17.37 -15.16 -11.92
C ARG A 564 16.20 -16.05 -12.28
N TYR A 565 15.06 -15.47 -12.71
CA TYR A 565 13.82 -16.19 -13.01
C TYR A 565 13.98 -17.20 -14.14
N VAL A 566 14.73 -16.88 -15.18
CA VAL A 566 15.01 -17.80 -16.29
C VAL A 566 15.71 -19.09 -15.81
N HIS A 567 16.42 -19.04 -14.70
CA HIS A 567 17.16 -20.17 -14.14
C HIS A 567 16.54 -20.74 -12.85
N THR A 568 15.33 -20.34 -12.46
CA THR A 568 14.64 -20.92 -11.30
C THR A 568 13.74 -22.08 -11.71
N PHE A 569 13.55 -22.98 -10.76
CA PHE A 569 12.66 -24.12 -10.86
C PHE A 569 11.52 -23.95 -9.82
N PRO A 570 10.51 -23.11 -10.10
CA PRO A 570 9.50 -22.72 -9.10
C PRO A 570 8.57 -23.87 -8.72
N VAL A 571 8.44 -24.87 -9.58
CA VAL A 571 7.61 -26.04 -9.28
C VAL A 571 8.50 -27.14 -8.71
N GLY A 572 8.32 -27.46 -7.45
CA GLY A 572 8.97 -28.58 -6.77
C GLY A 572 7.93 -29.54 -6.25
N MET A 573 8.14 -30.84 -6.46
CA MET A 573 7.34 -31.90 -5.87
C MET A 573 8.25 -33.06 -5.52
N THR A 574 7.88 -33.84 -4.53
CA THR A 574 8.63 -35.08 -4.21
C THR A 574 8.55 -36.06 -5.39
N HIS A 575 9.55 -36.95 -5.51
CA HIS A 575 9.55 -37.98 -6.56
C HIS A 575 8.26 -38.80 -6.53
N ARG A 576 7.73 -39.08 -5.33
CA ARG A 576 6.47 -39.80 -5.14
C ARG A 576 5.27 -38.98 -5.66
N GLU A 577 5.18 -37.72 -5.28
CA GLU A 577 4.10 -36.83 -5.77
C GLU A 577 4.12 -36.70 -7.28
N PHE A 578 5.30 -36.68 -7.91
CA PHE A 578 5.46 -36.66 -9.36
C PHE A 578 4.88 -37.93 -9.99
N VAL A 579 5.29 -39.10 -9.48
CA VAL A 579 4.83 -40.41 -9.98
C VAL A 579 3.31 -40.57 -9.78
N ASP A 580 2.79 -40.17 -8.63
CA ASP A 580 1.35 -40.24 -8.35
C ASP A 580 0.53 -39.31 -9.24
N ARG A 581 1.05 -38.10 -9.50
CA ARG A 581 0.39 -37.09 -10.34
C ARG A 581 0.37 -37.44 -11.82
N TYR A 582 1.45 -38.05 -12.32
CA TYR A 582 1.62 -38.40 -13.74
C TYR A 582 1.51 -39.89 -13.99
N ARG A 583 0.77 -40.61 -13.16
CA ARG A 583 0.63 -42.07 -13.23
C ARG A 583 0.16 -42.58 -14.63
N GLU A 584 -0.86 -41.95 -15.19
CA GLU A 584 -1.38 -42.34 -16.52
C GLU A 584 -0.35 -42.08 -17.64
N PRO A 585 0.24 -40.87 -17.77
CA PRO A 585 1.30 -40.61 -18.73
C PRO A 585 2.53 -41.54 -18.58
N LEU A 586 2.91 -41.91 -17.35
CA LEU A 586 4.02 -42.82 -17.10
C LEU A 586 3.71 -44.24 -17.59
N ALA A 587 2.47 -44.70 -17.41
CA ALA A 587 2.02 -46.00 -17.95
C ALA A 587 2.03 -45.98 -19.47
N ASP A 588 1.61 -44.91 -20.12
CA ASP A 588 1.65 -44.74 -21.58
C ASP A 588 3.09 -44.77 -22.15
N LEU A 589 4.07 -44.32 -21.38
CA LEU A 589 5.50 -44.41 -21.71
C LEU A 589 6.14 -45.75 -21.33
N GLY A 590 5.39 -46.69 -20.74
CA GLY A 590 5.88 -47.99 -20.31
C GLY A 590 6.75 -47.93 -19.06
N ILE A 591 6.70 -46.84 -18.30
CA ILE A 591 7.50 -46.61 -17.07
C ILE A 591 6.68 -47.07 -15.87
N SER A 592 6.76 -48.34 -15.51
CA SER A 592 6.01 -48.94 -14.40
C SER A 592 6.89 -49.45 -13.25
N GLU A 593 8.15 -49.76 -13.53
CA GLU A 593 9.06 -50.43 -12.60
C GLU A 593 10.19 -49.47 -12.10
N GLY A 594 10.71 -49.73 -10.90
CA GLY A 594 11.78 -49.00 -10.28
C GLY A 594 11.34 -48.10 -9.14
N SER A 595 12.31 -47.50 -8.46
CA SER A 595 12.10 -46.49 -7.41
C SER A 595 11.44 -45.23 -8.00
N ASN A 596 10.78 -44.43 -7.16
CA ASN A 596 10.15 -43.21 -7.66
C ASN A 596 11.17 -42.25 -8.31
N GLN A 597 12.41 -42.23 -7.83
CA GLN A 597 13.49 -41.43 -8.42
C GLN A 597 13.89 -41.94 -9.80
N GLU A 598 14.11 -43.25 -9.94
CA GLU A 598 14.45 -43.89 -11.20
C GLU A 598 13.34 -43.70 -12.26
N ARG A 599 12.08 -43.76 -11.84
CA ARG A 599 10.92 -43.52 -12.74
C ARG A 599 10.88 -42.09 -13.22
N VAL A 600 11.23 -41.09 -12.39
CA VAL A 600 11.34 -39.70 -12.82
C VAL A 600 12.51 -39.52 -13.80
N GLU A 601 13.64 -40.18 -13.56
CA GLU A 601 14.81 -40.11 -14.44
C GLU A 601 14.54 -40.79 -15.81
N GLN A 602 13.89 -41.94 -15.81
CA GLN A 602 13.42 -42.62 -17.03
C GLN A 602 12.44 -41.72 -17.81
N THR A 603 11.55 -41.03 -17.12
CA THR A 603 10.63 -40.07 -17.73
C THR A 603 11.37 -38.92 -18.38
N ARG A 604 12.35 -38.36 -17.71
CA ARG A 604 13.20 -37.32 -18.24
C ARG A 604 13.90 -37.76 -19.53
N ALA A 605 14.50 -38.93 -19.49
CA ALA A 605 15.18 -39.54 -20.63
C ALA A 605 14.22 -39.84 -21.79
N ALA A 606 13.08 -40.49 -21.51
CA ALA A 606 12.09 -40.84 -22.52
C ALA A 606 11.47 -39.62 -23.23
N MET A 607 11.35 -38.51 -22.54
CA MET A 607 10.82 -37.25 -23.06
C MET A 607 11.89 -36.33 -23.65
N GLY A 608 13.19 -36.67 -23.55
CA GLY A 608 14.30 -35.87 -24.04
C GLY A 608 14.42 -34.53 -23.31
N LEU A 609 14.05 -34.47 -22.01
CA LEU A 609 14.11 -33.25 -21.20
C LEU A 609 15.54 -33.01 -20.71
N SER A 610 16.04 -31.82 -20.92
CA SER A 610 17.38 -31.40 -20.49
C SER A 610 17.40 -30.97 -19.01
N ASP A 611 18.60 -30.84 -18.42
CA ASP A 611 18.78 -30.22 -17.09
C ASP A 611 18.28 -28.77 -17.02
N HIS A 612 18.07 -28.14 -18.18
CA HIS A 612 17.43 -26.85 -18.27
C HIS A 612 15.90 -26.91 -18.04
N ASP A 613 15.27 -28.04 -18.25
CA ASP A 613 13.83 -28.20 -18.18
C ASP A 613 13.40 -28.81 -16.87
N VAL A 614 14.10 -29.87 -16.44
CA VAL A 614 13.82 -30.65 -15.23
C VAL A 614 15.12 -31.00 -14.53
N VAL A 615 15.18 -30.69 -13.24
CA VAL A 615 16.34 -31.06 -12.39
C VAL A 615 15.86 -32.02 -11.30
N LEU A 616 16.61 -33.10 -11.12
CA LEU A 616 16.40 -34.06 -10.05
C LEU A 616 17.28 -33.71 -8.86
N GLY A 617 16.63 -33.38 -7.76
CA GLY A 617 17.28 -33.26 -6.46
C GLY A 617 17.23 -34.58 -5.68
N GLN A 618 17.76 -34.56 -4.46
CA GLN A 618 17.83 -35.73 -3.59
C GLN A 618 16.42 -36.30 -3.23
N TYR A 619 15.47 -35.39 -2.95
CA TYR A 619 14.11 -35.76 -2.52
C TYR A 619 13.02 -35.22 -3.46
N LYS A 620 13.34 -34.23 -4.29
CA LYS A 620 12.38 -33.50 -5.11
C LYS A 620 12.82 -33.42 -6.57
N VAL A 621 11.83 -33.47 -7.46
CA VAL A 621 12.00 -33.06 -8.84
C VAL A 621 11.58 -31.60 -8.98
N ARG A 622 12.35 -30.84 -9.73
CA ARG A 622 12.15 -29.42 -9.98
C ARG A 622 11.93 -29.12 -11.45
N LEU A 623 10.88 -28.37 -11.75
CA LEU A 623 10.45 -28.06 -13.10
C LEU A 623 10.52 -26.54 -13.34
N ARG A 624 10.91 -26.14 -14.57
CA ARG A 624 10.85 -24.74 -15.01
C ARG A 624 9.43 -24.25 -15.22
N PRO A 625 9.20 -22.91 -15.23
CA PRO A 625 7.85 -22.33 -15.40
C PRO A 625 7.17 -22.70 -16.72
N LEU A 626 7.93 -22.90 -17.80
CA LEU A 626 7.42 -23.32 -19.11
C LEU A 626 6.80 -24.72 -19.08
N TYR A 627 7.14 -25.54 -18.09
CA TYR A 627 6.69 -26.90 -17.89
C TYR A 627 5.79 -27.06 -16.66
N THR A 628 5.06 -26.00 -16.28
CA THR A 628 4.02 -26.07 -15.25
C THR A 628 2.88 -26.99 -15.70
N ALA A 629 2.03 -27.41 -14.78
CA ALA A 629 1.03 -28.48 -14.94
C ALA A 629 0.21 -28.48 -16.24
N VAL A 630 0.04 -27.34 -16.90
CA VAL A 630 -0.63 -27.23 -18.23
C VAL A 630 0.33 -27.65 -19.36
N ALA A 631 1.61 -27.25 -19.25
CA ALA A 631 2.59 -27.59 -20.29
C ALA A 631 3.07 -29.02 -20.22
N VAL A 632 3.16 -29.62 -19.04
CA VAL A 632 3.51 -31.05 -18.90
C VAL A 632 2.38 -31.92 -19.42
N SER A 633 1.13 -31.58 -19.14
CA SER A 633 -0.02 -32.26 -19.74
C SER A 633 -0.05 -32.10 -21.28
N ASP A 634 0.24 -30.90 -21.81
CA ASP A 634 0.31 -30.66 -23.27
C ASP A 634 1.50 -31.37 -23.95
N ILE A 635 2.63 -31.55 -23.26
CA ILE A 635 3.78 -32.30 -23.75
C ILE A 635 3.46 -33.80 -23.77
N PHE A 636 2.81 -34.32 -22.73
CA PHE A 636 2.34 -35.68 -22.68
C PHE A 636 1.26 -35.93 -23.74
N ASP A 637 0.33 -34.99 -23.93
CA ASP A 637 -0.68 -35.07 -24.98
C ASP A 637 -0.05 -35.08 -26.40
N ARG A 638 0.98 -34.27 -26.65
CA ARG A 638 1.72 -34.25 -27.93
C ARG A 638 2.50 -35.55 -28.18
N HIS A 639 3.05 -36.19 -27.13
CA HIS A 639 3.74 -37.45 -27.25
C HIS A 639 2.74 -38.60 -27.49
N SER A 640 1.59 -38.60 -26.84
CA SER A 640 0.52 -39.60 -27.10
C SER A 640 -0.03 -39.51 -28.52
N PHE A 641 -0.03 -38.32 -29.13
CA PHE A 641 -0.38 -38.18 -30.56
C PHE A 641 0.70 -38.68 -31.54
N ARG A 642 1.98 -38.67 -31.17
CA ARG A 642 3.09 -39.15 -32.01
C ARG A 642 3.25 -40.66 -31.97
N THR A 643 2.79 -41.31 -30.92
CA THR A 643 2.93 -42.79 -30.75
C THR A 643 1.71 -43.59 -31.15
N ARG A 644 0.60 -42.97 -31.58
CA ARG A 644 -0.53 -43.72 -32.16
C ARG A 644 -0.20 -44.10 -33.58
N PRO A 645 -0.09 -45.41 -33.92
CA PRO A 645 0.06 -45.84 -35.31
C PRO A 645 -1.19 -45.42 -36.08
N SER A 646 -0.97 -44.85 -37.25
CA SER A 646 -2.02 -44.47 -38.22
C SER A 646 -2.89 -45.66 -38.56
N ARG A 647 -4.01 -45.85 -37.87
CA ARG A 647 -5.07 -46.75 -38.31
C ARG A 647 -5.79 -46.11 -39.49
N GLY A 648 -5.72 -46.83 -40.63
CA GLY A 648 -6.19 -46.43 -41.92
C GLY A 648 -7.62 -45.90 -41.94
N LEU A 649 -7.77 -44.82 -42.66
CA LEU A 649 -9.02 -44.23 -43.06
C LEU A 649 -9.90 -45.28 -43.82
N ARG A 650 -10.96 -45.73 -43.18
CA ARG A 650 -12.10 -46.30 -43.93
C ARG A 650 -13.11 -45.17 -44.14
N THR A 651 -13.23 -44.82 -45.40
CA THR A 651 -14.29 -43.96 -45.91
C THR A 651 -15.63 -44.68 -45.78
N SER A 652 -16.60 -44.07 -45.11
CA SER A 652 -18.03 -44.34 -45.35
C SER A 652 -18.83 -43.07 -45.22
N SER A 653 -19.63 -42.89 -46.24
CA SER A 653 -20.48 -41.75 -46.58
C SER A 653 -21.66 -41.52 -45.62
N VAL A 654 -21.92 -40.28 -45.31
CA VAL A 654 -23.15 -39.43 -45.19
C VAL A 654 -24.51 -40.12 -44.87
N PRO A 655 -25.47 -39.54 -44.10
CA PRO A 655 -25.97 -38.16 -44.26
C PRO A 655 -26.29 -37.36 -42.98
N ALA A 656 -26.48 -36.06 -43.21
CA ALA A 656 -26.85 -35.04 -42.26
C ALA A 656 -28.30 -35.12 -41.76
N THR A 657 -28.53 -34.71 -40.52
CA THR A 657 -29.64 -33.85 -40.08
C THR A 657 -29.36 -33.27 -38.69
N PRO A 658 -29.92 -32.12 -38.34
CA PRO A 658 -29.43 -31.26 -37.27
C PRO A 658 -30.24 -31.42 -35.98
N ARG A 659 -29.59 -31.30 -34.82
CA ARG A 659 -30.28 -30.87 -33.58
C ARG A 659 -29.33 -30.18 -32.57
N ASN A 660 -29.76 -28.98 -32.23
CA ASN A 660 -29.35 -28.19 -31.09
C ASN A 660 -28.99 -28.97 -29.82
N LYS A 661 -27.91 -28.57 -29.14
CA LYS A 661 -27.94 -28.11 -27.71
C LYS A 661 -26.56 -27.70 -27.22
N SER A 662 -26.53 -26.48 -26.74
CA SER A 662 -25.79 -25.95 -25.57
C SER A 662 -24.56 -26.75 -25.09
N GLY A 663 -23.39 -26.19 -25.32
CA GLY A 663 -22.13 -26.65 -24.74
C GLY A 663 -21.10 -25.52 -24.69
N THR A 664 -21.02 -24.92 -23.52
CA THR A 664 -19.87 -24.41 -22.80
C THR A 664 -18.93 -23.39 -23.45
N GLY A 665 -18.97 -22.17 -22.93
CA GLY A 665 -18.11 -21.05 -23.27
C GLY A 665 -16.60 -21.20 -23.02
N CYS A 666 -16.15 -22.39 -22.63
CA CYS A 666 -14.71 -22.64 -22.38
C CYS A 666 -13.95 -23.01 -23.68
N GLU A 667 -14.63 -23.56 -24.66
CA GLU A 667 -14.03 -23.98 -25.94
C GLU A 667 -13.83 -22.79 -26.90
N MET A 668 -14.67 -21.77 -26.82
CA MET A 668 -14.50 -20.53 -27.60
C MET A 668 -13.32 -19.65 -27.17
N LEU A 669 -12.94 -19.69 -25.91
CA LEU A 669 -11.74 -19.00 -25.41
C LEU A 669 -10.46 -19.72 -25.83
N ARG A 670 -10.46 -21.05 -25.91
CA ARG A 670 -9.35 -21.86 -26.42
C ARG A 670 -9.09 -21.59 -27.90
N GLN A 671 -10.12 -21.51 -28.73
CA GLN A 671 -9.98 -21.24 -30.16
C GLN A 671 -9.56 -19.79 -30.47
N ARG A 672 -9.94 -18.80 -29.65
CA ARG A 672 -9.50 -17.40 -29.85
C ARG A 672 -8.07 -17.15 -29.43
N LEU A 673 -7.51 -17.86 -28.46
CA LEU A 673 -6.10 -17.75 -28.07
C LEU A 673 -5.15 -18.44 -29.05
N VAL A 674 -5.55 -19.58 -29.61
CA VAL A 674 -4.77 -20.32 -30.62
C VAL A 674 -4.78 -19.60 -31.95
N SER A 675 -5.92 -19.02 -32.38
CA SER A 675 -6.00 -18.28 -33.66
C SER A 675 -5.25 -16.94 -33.64
N ARG A 676 -5.03 -16.31 -32.49
CA ARG A 676 -4.18 -15.11 -32.41
C ARG A 676 -2.68 -15.39 -32.47
N HIS A 677 -2.23 -16.57 -32.06
CA HIS A 677 -0.81 -16.95 -32.13
C HIS A 677 -0.36 -17.46 -33.50
N VAL A 678 -1.28 -18.05 -34.27
CA VAL A 678 -1.00 -18.56 -35.62
C VAL A 678 -1.06 -17.45 -36.68
N ALA A 679 -1.79 -16.38 -36.44
CA ALA A 679 -1.93 -15.25 -37.40
C ALA A 679 -0.70 -14.32 -37.45
N GLN A 680 0.31 -14.49 -36.59
CA GLN A 680 1.52 -13.64 -36.58
C GLN A 680 2.75 -14.23 -37.29
N THR A 681 2.67 -15.45 -37.87
CA THR A 681 3.86 -16.11 -38.45
C THR A 681 3.89 -16.26 -39.96
N HIS A 682 2.88 -15.84 -40.73
CA HIS A 682 2.94 -15.93 -42.17
C HIS A 682 2.25 -14.76 -42.90
N THR A 683 3.04 -13.72 -43.24
CA THR A 683 2.78 -12.85 -44.39
C THR A 683 4.09 -12.49 -45.08
N PRO A 684 4.19 -12.63 -46.40
CA PRO A 684 5.39 -12.29 -47.15
C PRO A 684 5.48 -10.78 -47.42
N PRO A 685 6.66 -10.28 -47.80
CA PRO A 685 6.92 -8.83 -47.84
C PRO A 685 6.31 -8.18 -49.08
N THR A 686 5.41 -7.26 -48.95
CA THR A 686 4.99 -6.36 -50.02
C THR A 686 5.51 -4.94 -49.77
N ARG A 687 6.31 -4.53 -50.77
CA ARG A 687 6.68 -3.18 -51.26
C ARG A 687 6.38 -1.95 -50.38
N ARG A 688 7.47 -1.25 -50.03
CA ARG A 688 7.53 0.10 -49.49
C ARG A 688 6.94 1.12 -50.45
N PRO A 689 6.21 2.13 -50.00
CA PRO A 689 6.10 3.42 -50.67
C PRO A 689 7.16 4.37 -50.13
N ALA A 690 7.87 5.01 -51.09
CA ALA A 690 8.88 6.03 -50.85
C ALA A 690 8.21 7.32 -50.36
N TRP A 691 8.67 7.84 -49.22
CA TRP A 691 8.40 9.21 -48.79
C TRP A 691 9.57 10.11 -49.20
N ARG A 692 9.24 11.10 -50.03
CA ARG A 692 10.17 12.15 -50.51
C ARG A 692 10.57 13.04 -49.31
N LEU A 693 11.86 13.21 -49.07
CA LEU A 693 12.43 14.29 -48.29
C LEU A 693 12.31 15.59 -49.09
N ASN A 694 11.64 16.58 -48.54
CA ASN A 694 11.80 17.95 -48.95
C ASN A 694 12.95 18.59 -48.17
N GLN A 695 13.94 19.03 -48.92
CA GLN A 695 15.03 19.89 -48.47
C GLN A 695 14.48 21.26 -48.01
N VAL A 696 14.90 21.72 -46.84
CA VAL A 696 14.93 23.14 -46.50
C VAL A 696 16.31 23.48 -45.96
N GLN A 697 16.82 24.49 -46.55
CA GLN A 697 18.13 25.12 -46.59
C GLN A 697 18.89 25.26 -45.26
N ARG A 698 20.19 25.02 -45.38
CA ARG A 698 21.26 25.46 -44.44
C ARG A 698 21.40 27.00 -44.53
N THR A 699 21.55 27.61 -43.35
CA THR A 699 22.30 28.86 -43.21
C THR A 699 23.37 28.65 -42.14
N HIS A 700 24.61 28.88 -42.54
CA HIS A 700 25.82 28.96 -41.75
C HIS A 700 25.75 30.08 -40.70
N ILE A 701 26.23 29.83 -39.50
CA ILE A 701 27.02 30.80 -38.74
C ILE A 701 28.07 30.01 -37.93
N ASP A 702 29.33 30.28 -38.29
CA ASP A 702 30.56 29.96 -37.57
C ASP A 702 30.61 30.60 -36.18
N ARG A 703 31.16 29.93 -35.19
CA ARG A 703 32.26 30.41 -34.35
C ARG A 703 32.73 29.43 -33.27
N THR A 704 33.95 28.93 -33.49
CA THR A 704 35.07 28.76 -32.54
C THR A 704 34.85 28.07 -31.19
N PHE A 705 35.55 26.92 -31.10
CA PHE A 705 35.99 26.22 -29.88
C PHE A 705 37.01 27.04 -29.03
N PRO A 706 37.15 26.77 -27.72
CA PRO A 706 38.24 25.91 -27.33
C PRO A 706 37.96 24.87 -26.21
N SER A 707 38.67 23.73 -26.43
CA SER A 707 39.36 22.83 -25.47
C SER A 707 38.75 22.42 -24.14
N ARG A 708 38.68 21.11 -24.03
CA ARG A 708 38.59 20.18 -22.87
C ARG A 708 39.44 20.58 -21.64
N PRO A 709 39.19 20.01 -20.41
CA PRO A 709 39.32 18.56 -20.21
C PRO A 709 38.34 17.86 -19.24
N SER A 710 38.22 16.58 -19.49
CA SER A 710 38.20 15.40 -18.61
C SER A 710 37.30 15.28 -17.40
N ASN A 711 36.59 14.13 -17.38
CA ASN A 711 36.21 13.28 -16.27
C ASN A 711 35.02 13.72 -15.38
N PHE A 712 33.97 13.01 -15.50
CA PHE A 712 33.48 12.07 -14.51
C PHE A 712 32.22 11.35 -15.02
N LEU A 713 32.31 10.08 -15.13
CA LEU A 713 31.47 8.98 -14.83
C LEU A 713 30.32 9.31 -13.79
N TRP A 714 29.14 9.07 -14.11
CA TRP A 714 28.07 8.16 -13.66
C TRP A 714 26.73 8.61 -14.21
#